data_d8b998ac0cd9b13a4faf583fc574d05e
#
_entry.id   d8b998ac0cd9b13a4faf583fc574d05e
#
_cell.length_a   1.000
_cell.length_b   1.000
_cell.length_c   1.000
_cell.angle_alpha   90.00
_cell.angle_beta   90.00
_cell.angle_gamma   90.00
#
_symmetry.space_group_name_H-M   'P 1'
#
loop_
_entity.id
_entity.type
_entity.pdbx_description
1 polymer ?
#
loop_
_entity_poly.entity_id
_entity_poly.type
_entity_poly.pdbx_seq_one_letter_code
_entity_poly.pdbx_strand_id
1 'polypeptide(L)'
;MPNIQRRQSLSEGLQERDGRFSCRRRAPGRLTATALALAAVLPAPAAFAQAQGLRADTREVTTLGSVVVTGEKVRRTVKETASSVAVIGNRHLQEQPEAAAVRDVTRNIPNVLYTGPGSAPVIRGVDGQGASSGAGAFYGGTVPRARVNVDGHNLNFWETAFGTTSIWDVDSVEVYRGPQTAALGANSIAGSVIVNTKDPTFKPEGAAQLQLGSRKARRASVMLSRPLVDEELAARIALDYSSRDTYINYVNPTYSKGNTDTSPENINGRIKLLWTPGVLPGLESKLTLSYLRGNLPTSEAANDPHDRLSNATLTMPTFNTHGWTGVHDLTYDLGSGIRLDNQLQYSHSKTERVSVPMSNGGAHMDSRDFSEELRASFKVPDNSLSGMAGVYYSNVDADDLLYLRGTSSFHDKKDSLGVFSEVTWRLASQWSLTGGLRYQHDSVKRNGISSAARMPLAFDETYHKLLPKVSLAYDVSPDWTVGALVSRGYNPGGAGLRMANGSFYKFNPETMWNYELFTRIDMLGDRLVVNANLFWDDRKDSQVNVPDYVNGRLMGNVVRNADESRSYGLEVSADYKALDSLDIRASAGLLRTKIHRFSDPDGVSFEGNEFGRSPRYMAGLDVNWNITDQLALNANVHRTDGYHSSDNNLPGYDVQAYTVANARLSYQMDRTWQFYAYVDNLFDTRKPTWKFDDRSAGGIVIVSDVLEPRMYGVGVKVTF
;
A
#
# COMPACT_ATOMS: atom_id res chain seq x y z
N MET A 1 1.52 33.42 -70.91
CA MET A 1 2.63 34.13 -71.55
C MET A 1 3.20 35.14 -70.59
N PRO A 2 4.50 35.34 -70.52
CA PRO A 2 5.64 34.45 -70.37
C PRO A 2 6.46 34.92 -69.11
N ASN A 3 7.50 34.39 -68.63
CA ASN A 3 8.74 33.71 -68.97
C ASN A 3 9.50 33.44 -67.68
N ILE A 4 9.99 32.25 -67.39
CA ILE A 4 11.31 31.65 -67.63
C ILE A 4 12.52 32.51 -67.23
N GLN A 5 13.32 32.03 -66.29
CA GLN A 5 14.76 31.74 -66.32
C GLN A 5 15.27 31.45 -64.89
N ARG A 6 15.71 30.18 -64.59
CA ARG A 6 17.06 29.59 -64.73
C ARG A 6 18.19 30.33 -64.03
N ARG A 7 18.76 29.66 -63.06
CA ARG A 7 20.20 29.36 -62.87
C ARG A 7 20.31 28.37 -61.73
N GLN A 8 20.64 27.13 -61.99
CA GLN A 8 21.94 26.44 -62.14
C GLN A 8 22.90 26.63 -60.94
N SER A 9 23.04 25.49 -60.25
CA SER A 9 24.23 24.69 -59.86
C SER A 9 25.28 25.35 -59.00
N LEU A 10 25.48 24.74 -57.82
CA LEU A 10 26.81 24.39 -57.36
C LEU A 10 26.69 23.11 -56.51
N SER A 11 27.20 22.04 -57.04
CA SER A 11 27.50 20.77 -56.46
C SER A 11 28.87 20.87 -55.75
N GLU A 12 28.93 20.43 -54.53
CA GLU A 12 30.10 19.89 -53.81
C GLU A 12 29.54 19.32 -52.52
N GLY A 13 29.42 18.02 -52.33
CA GLY A 13 30.54 17.12 -52.09
C GLY A 13 30.78 17.04 -50.60
N LEU A 14 29.86 16.29 -49.82
CA LEU A 14 30.26 15.78 -48.51
C LEU A 14 29.86 14.31 -48.41
N GLN A 15 30.89 13.51 -48.33
CA GLN A 15 30.89 12.08 -48.22
C GLN A 15 29.99 11.57 -47.08
N GLU A 16 29.12 10.63 -47.44
CA GLU A 16 28.50 9.68 -46.52
C GLU A 16 29.61 8.94 -45.74
N ARG A 17 29.70 9.20 -44.47
CA ARG A 17 30.34 8.26 -43.51
C ARG A 17 29.24 7.36 -43.00
N ASP A 18 29.13 6.18 -43.59
CA ASP A 18 28.46 5.01 -43.04
C ASP A 18 29.02 4.67 -41.65
N GLY A 19 28.42 5.25 -40.62
CA GLY A 19 28.61 4.87 -39.23
C GLY A 19 27.65 3.75 -38.87
N ARG A 20 27.91 2.52 -39.29
CA ARG A 20 27.24 1.34 -38.76
C ARG A 20 27.57 1.20 -37.28
N PHE A 21 26.73 1.77 -36.41
CA PHE A 21 26.68 1.34 -35.03
C PHE A 21 26.06 -0.07 -35.00
N SER A 22 26.91 -1.06 -34.95
CA SER A 22 26.53 -2.42 -34.61
C SER A 22 26.10 -2.41 -33.14
N CYS A 23 24.81 -2.29 -32.90
CA CYS A 23 24.20 -2.61 -31.63
C CYS A 23 24.37 -4.12 -31.38
N ARG A 24 25.48 -4.51 -30.75
CA ARG A 24 25.61 -5.85 -30.17
C ARG A 24 24.55 -5.97 -29.09
N ARG A 25 23.41 -6.59 -29.47
CA ARG A 25 22.46 -7.16 -28.50
C ARG A 25 23.22 -8.13 -27.61
N ARG A 26 23.59 -7.68 -26.41
CA ARG A 26 23.90 -8.60 -25.33
C ARG A 26 22.56 -9.28 -24.97
N ALA A 27 22.46 -10.56 -25.30
CA ALA A 27 21.45 -11.42 -24.74
C ALA A 27 21.45 -11.25 -23.21
N PRO A 28 20.28 -11.17 -22.54
CA PRO A 28 20.25 -11.21 -21.11
C PRO A 28 20.84 -12.55 -20.69
N GLY A 29 22.02 -12.51 -20.10
CA GLY A 29 22.62 -13.67 -19.49
C GLY A 29 21.60 -14.23 -18.50
N ARG A 30 21.15 -15.45 -18.70
CA ARG A 30 20.54 -16.26 -17.67
C ARG A 30 21.52 -16.25 -16.50
N LEU A 31 21.23 -15.48 -15.47
CA LEU A 31 21.77 -15.71 -14.15
C LEU A 31 21.22 -17.07 -13.72
N THR A 32 21.95 -18.12 -14.10
CA THR A 32 21.86 -19.36 -13.37
C THR A 32 22.10 -18.99 -11.93
N ALA A 33 21.12 -19.29 -11.08
CA ALA A 33 21.25 -19.19 -9.65
C ALA A 33 22.39 -20.13 -9.23
N THR A 34 23.62 -19.65 -9.34
CA THR A 34 24.73 -20.18 -8.60
C THR A 34 24.41 -19.81 -7.17
N ALA A 35 23.98 -20.79 -6.38
CA ALA A 35 23.89 -20.66 -4.95
C ALA A 35 25.22 -20.06 -4.50
N LEU A 36 25.21 -18.77 -4.14
CA LEU A 36 26.28 -18.19 -3.35
C LEU A 36 26.21 -18.89 -1.99
N ALA A 37 26.91 -19.99 -1.90
CA ALA A 37 27.37 -20.50 -0.62
C ALA A 37 28.30 -19.41 -0.07
N LEU A 38 27.74 -18.41 0.60
CA LEU A 38 28.47 -17.59 1.54
C LEU A 38 28.84 -18.54 2.68
N ALA A 39 29.96 -19.20 2.56
CA ALA A 39 30.65 -19.77 3.69
C ALA A 39 31.08 -18.57 4.56
N ALA A 40 30.14 -18.11 5.40
CA ALA A 40 30.47 -17.22 6.48
C ALA A 40 31.44 -17.98 7.39
N VAL A 41 32.67 -17.52 7.44
CA VAL A 41 33.61 -17.86 8.50
C VAL A 41 32.99 -17.36 9.80
N LEU A 42 32.23 -18.22 10.46
CA LEU A 42 31.74 -18.00 11.80
C LEU A 42 32.93 -18.23 12.77
N PRO A 43 33.30 -17.23 13.58
CA PRO A 43 34.15 -17.53 14.72
C PRO A 43 33.34 -18.43 15.67
N ALA A 44 33.96 -19.53 16.09
CA ALA A 44 33.41 -20.45 17.05
C ALA A 44 32.97 -19.70 18.34
N PRO A 45 31.81 -19.98 18.90
CA PRO A 45 31.40 -19.39 20.16
C PRO A 45 32.29 -19.94 21.28
N ALA A 46 33.05 -19.04 21.89
CA ALA A 46 33.72 -19.35 23.16
C ALA A 46 32.63 -19.54 24.23
N ALA A 47 32.59 -20.74 24.80
CA ALA A 47 31.73 -21.07 25.90
C ALA A 47 31.97 -20.18 27.11
N PHE A 48 31.04 -19.31 27.48
CA PHE A 48 30.95 -18.77 28.83
C PHE A 48 29.83 -19.47 29.58
N ALA A 49 30.21 -20.53 30.32
CA ALA A 49 29.40 -21.05 31.40
C ALA A 49 29.61 -20.18 32.62
N GLN A 50 28.58 -19.47 33.04
CA GLN A 50 28.47 -19.02 34.43
C GLN A 50 27.05 -19.26 34.92
N ALA A 51 26.97 -20.19 35.87
CA ALA A 51 25.80 -20.44 36.67
C ALA A 51 25.48 -19.24 37.56
N GLN A 52 24.25 -18.74 37.51
CA GLN A 52 23.70 -17.94 38.60
C GLN A 52 22.26 -18.29 38.90
N GLY A 53 22.10 -18.76 40.11
CA GLY A 53 21.05 -18.55 41.11
C GLY A 53 19.58 -18.60 40.65
N LEU A 54 18.91 -19.68 41.04
CA LEU A 54 17.47 -19.77 41.18
C LEU A 54 16.94 -18.59 42.02
N ARG A 55 16.31 -17.60 41.40
CA ARG A 55 15.39 -16.69 42.06
C ARG A 55 13.96 -17.13 41.75
N ALA A 56 13.16 -17.14 42.79
CA ALA A 56 11.75 -17.47 42.76
C ALA A 56 11.02 -16.64 41.70
N ASP A 57 10.35 -17.33 40.81
CA ASP A 57 9.56 -16.82 39.72
C ASP A 57 8.26 -16.22 40.30
N THR A 58 8.24 -14.93 40.54
CA THR A 58 6.99 -14.19 40.57
C THR A 58 6.57 -14.05 39.11
N ARG A 59 5.66 -14.90 38.66
CA ARG A 59 5.03 -14.82 37.34
C ARG A 59 4.39 -13.43 37.21
N GLU A 60 5.10 -12.50 36.55
CA GLU A 60 4.48 -11.30 36.02
C GLU A 60 3.39 -11.75 35.06
N VAL A 61 2.16 -11.37 35.32
CA VAL A 61 1.04 -11.56 34.41
C VAL A 61 1.40 -10.80 33.14
N THR A 62 1.65 -11.53 32.06
CA THR A 62 2.04 -10.90 30.79
C THR A 62 0.80 -10.21 30.20
N THR A 63 0.76 -8.87 30.28
CA THR A 63 -0.30 -8.04 29.72
C THR A 63 -0.09 -7.82 28.22
N LEU A 64 -1.17 -7.47 27.50
CA LEU A 64 -1.08 -6.92 26.14
C LEU A 64 -0.45 -5.52 26.27
N GLY A 65 0.79 -5.33 25.79
CA GLY A 65 1.46 -4.04 25.84
C GLY A 65 0.68 -2.95 25.08
N SER A 66 0.79 -1.69 25.52
CA SER A 66 0.16 -0.57 24.83
C SER A 66 0.72 -0.42 23.41
N VAL A 67 -0.16 -0.44 22.41
CA VAL A 67 0.20 -0.31 21.00
C VAL A 67 0.29 1.17 20.65
N VAL A 68 1.46 1.60 20.16
CA VAL A 68 1.72 2.99 19.75
C VAL A 68 1.48 3.13 18.25
N VAL A 69 0.84 4.23 17.86
CA VAL A 69 0.61 4.63 16.46
C VAL A 69 1.39 5.91 16.15
N THR A 70 1.80 6.06 14.90
CA THR A 70 2.62 7.17 14.42
C THR A 70 2.06 7.85 13.17
N GLY A 71 1.13 7.22 12.48
CA GLY A 71 0.65 7.66 11.16
C GLY A 71 -0.10 8.99 11.15
N GLU A 72 -0.56 9.48 12.31
CA GLU A 72 -1.12 10.84 12.45
C GLU A 72 -0.07 11.91 12.81
N LYS A 73 1.23 11.58 12.66
CA LYS A 73 2.36 12.48 12.95
C LYS A 73 2.59 12.79 14.44
N VAL A 74 1.79 12.23 15.32
CA VAL A 74 1.92 12.27 16.77
C VAL A 74 2.04 10.86 17.31
N ARG A 75 3.04 10.59 18.13
CA ARG A 75 3.14 9.29 18.84
C ARG A 75 2.09 9.26 19.96
N ARG A 76 1.13 8.38 19.85
CA ARG A 76 0.10 8.15 20.86
C ARG A 76 -0.29 6.67 20.89
N THR A 77 -0.94 6.24 21.96
CA THR A 77 -1.48 4.88 22.04
C THR A 77 -2.75 4.76 21.19
N VAL A 78 -3.13 3.53 20.82
CA VAL A 78 -4.43 3.27 20.14
C VAL A 78 -5.58 3.80 21.00
N LYS A 79 -5.47 3.72 22.33
CA LYS A 79 -6.46 4.24 23.28
C LYS A 79 -6.66 5.76 23.16
N GLU A 80 -5.58 6.51 22.93
CA GLU A 80 -5.61 7.96 22.73
C GLU A 80 -5.97 8.38 21.30
N THR A 81 -6.20 7.41 20.41
CA THR A 81 -6.46 7.66 18.98
C THR A 81 -7.95 7.58 18.68
N ALA A 82 -8.52 8.70 18.24
CA ALA A 82 -9.93 8.79 17.85
C ALA A 82 -10.22 8.09 16.50
N SER A 83 -9.30 8.21 15.54
CA SER A 83 -9.43 7.61 14.21
C SER A 83 -9.49 6.10 14.28
N SER A 84 -10.26 5.50 13.36
CA SER A 84 -10.27 4.05 13.21
C SER A 84 -8.93 3.57 12.66
N VAL A 85 -8.17 2.85 13.45
CA VAL A 85 -6.86 2.29 13.09
C VAL A 85 -6.77 0.82 13.47
N ALA A 86 -6.20 0.00 12.59
CA ALA A 86 -5.76 -1.36 12.88
C ALA A 86 -4.24 -1.39 12.87
N VAL A 87 -3.63 -1.95 13.91
CA VAL A 87 -2.17 -2.04 14.02
C VAL A 87 -1.74 -3.50 14.05
N ILE A 88 -0.83 -3.84 13.14
CA ILE A 88 -0.18 -5.13 13.06
C ILE A 88 1.27 -4.92 13.53
N GLY A 89 1.53 -5.19 14.80
CA GLY A 89 2.86 -5.00 15.40
C GLY A 89 3.82 -6.14 15.08
N ASN A 90 5.09 -5.92 15.39
CA ASN A 90 6.18 -6.85 15.12
C ASN A 90 5.92 -8.29 15.60
N ARG A 91 5.34 -8.47 16.80
CA ARG A 91 4.98 -9.79 17.32
C ARG A 91 4.05 -10.53 16.34
N HIS A 92 2.97 -9.89 15.89
CA HIS A 92 2.00 -10.48 14.99
C HIS A 92 2.61 -10.76 13.58
N LEU A 93 3.48 -9.86 13.09
CA LEU A 93 4.21 -10.07 11.84
C LEU A 93 5.15 -11.28 11.91
N GLN A 94 5.74 -11.55 13.08
CA GLN A 94 6.61 -12.73 13.28
C GLN A 94 5.83 -14.03 13.36
N GLU A 95 4.57 -14.00 13.79
CA GLU A 95 3.67 -15.15 13.87
C GLU A 95 3.19 -15.62 12.48
N GLN A 96 3.35 -14.76 11.43
CA GLN A 96 2.96 -15.05 10.05
C GLN A 96 4.16 -14.94 9.08
N PRO A 97 5.25 -15.72 9.26
CA PRO A 97 6.44 -15.59 8.41
C PRO A 97 6.24 -16.11 6.98
N GLU A 98 5.13 -16.80 6.69
CA GLU A 98 4.69 -17.15 5.33
C GLU A 98 4.25 -15.93 4.53
N ALA A 99 3.71 -14.92 5.17
CA ALA A 99 3.36 -13.68 4.52
C ALA A 99 4.61 -12.97 3.97
N ALA A 100 4.58 -12.54 2.73
CA ALA A 100 5.72 -11.90 2.07
C ALA A 100 5.55 -10.39 1.94
N ALA A 101 4.33 -9.91 1.82
CA ALA A 101 4.03 -8.51 1.51
C ALA A 101 3.03 -7.89 2.51
N VAL A 102 3.03 -6.57 2.57
CA VAL A 102 2.09 -5.79 3.39
C VAL A 102 0.64 -6.15 3.07
N ARG A 103 0.29 -6.40 1.80
CA ARG A 103 -1.06 -6.84 1.43
C ARG A 103 -1.49 -8.14 2.11
N ASP A 104 -0.56 -9.07 2.34
CA ASP A 104 -0.88 -10.40 2.90
C ASP A 104 -1.36 -10.29 4.34
N VAL A 105 -0.83 -9.33 5.09
CA VAL A 105 -1.20 -9.08 6.48
C VAL A 105 -2.37 -8.09 6.61
N THR A 106 -2.57 -7.19 5.64
CA THR A 106 -3.61 -6.16 5.72
C THR A 106 -4.95 -6.59 5.08
N ARG A 107 -4.96 -7.58 4.18
CA ARG A 107 -6.18 -8.07 3.51
C ARG A 107 -7.23 -8.65 4.46
N ASN A 108 -6.84 -9.00 5.68
CA ASN A 108 -7.70 -9.59 6.70
C ASN A 108 -8.32 -8.53 7.63
N ILE A 109 -7.96 -7.26 7.48
CA ILE A 109 -8.53 -6.16 8.25
C ILE A 109 -9.94 -5.87 7.73
N PRO A 110 -10.98 -5.84 8.58
CA PRO A 110 -12.34 -5.52 8.17
C PRO A 110 -12.44 -4.17 7.47
N ASN A 111 -13.25 -4.09 6.40
CA ASN A 111 -13.42 -2.95 5.51
C ASN A 111 -12.15 -2.55 4.74
N VAL A 112 -11.17 -3.47 4.64
CA VAL A 112 -9.99 -3.36 3.76
C VAL A 112 -9.99 -4.55 2.81
N LEU A 113 -10.03 -4.31 1.51
CA LEU A 113 -10.10 -5.35 0.48
C LEU A 113 -8.99 -5.17 -0.56
N TYR A 114 -8.42 -6.29 -0.99
CA TYR A 114 -7.54 -6.36 -2.16
C TYR A 114 -8.14 -7.35 -3.17
N THR A 115 -8.23 -6.96 -4.43
CA THR A 115 -8.95 -7.74 -5.44
C THR A 115 -8.04 -8.58 -6.34
N GLY A 116 -6.73 -8.38 -6.29
CA GLY A 116 -5.78 -9.17 -7.09
C GLY A 116 -4.41 -8.52 -7.20
N PRO A 117 -3.51 -9.08 -8.02
CA PRO A 117 -2.28 -8.41 -8.40
C PRO A 117 -2.58 -7.05 -9.03
N GLY A 118 -1.74 -6.05 -8.80
CA GLY A 118 -1.95 -4.72 -9.35
C GLY A 118 -3.11 -3.92 -8.73
N SER A 119 -3.62 -4.31 -7.55
CA SER A 119 -4.62 -3.56 -6.81
C SER A 119 -4.03 -2.84 -5.60
N ALA A 120 -4.45 -1.59 -5.38
CA ALA A 120 -4.27 -0.90 -4.09
C ALA A 120 -5.37 -1.32 -3.10
N PRO A 121 -5.22 -1.02 -1.79
CA PRO A 121 -6.28 -1.31 -0.83
C PRO A 121 -7.56 -0.54 -1.14
N VAL A 122 -8.69 -1.22 -1.15
CA VAL A 122 -10.03 -0.62 -1.13
C VAL A 122 -10.43 -0.48 0.32
N ILE A 123 -10.60 0.75 0.81
CA ILE A 123 -10.89 1.04 2.22
C ILE A 123 -12.30 1.63 2.34
N ARG A 124 -13.18 1.01 3.13
CA ARG A 124 -14.59 1.40 3.28
C ARG A 124 -15.31 1.59 1.92
N GLY A 125 -14.98 0.73 0.94
CA GLY A 125 -15.53 0.76 -0.41
C GLY A 125 -14.90 1.81 -1.34
N VAL A 126 -13.89 2.53 -0.90
CA VAL A 126 -13.17 3.51 -1.74
C VAL A 126 -11.91 2.88 -2.30
N ASP A 127 -11.83 2.79 -3.62
CA ASP A 127 -10.64 2.28 -4.30
C ASP A 127 -9.43 3.19 -4.06
N GLY A 128 -8.40 2.64 -3.42
CA GLY A 128 -7.19 3.36 -3.11
C GLY A 128 -6.37 3.79 -4.32
N GLN A 129 -6.51 3.10 -5.46
CA GLN A 129 -5.88 3.54 -6.72
C GLN A 129 -6.47 4.85 -7.26
N GLY A 130 -7.72 5.15 -6.90
CA GLY A 130 -8.49 6.23 -7.51
C GLY A 130 -9.47 5.72 -8.56
N ALA A 131 -10.15 6.65 -9.23
CA ALA A 131 -11.17 6.31 -10.22
C ALA A 131 -10.60 5.68 -11.50
N SER A 132 -9.36 5.98 -11.87
CA SER A 132 -8.67 5.35 -13.00
C SER A 132 -7.74 4.26 -12.48
N SER A 133 -8.01 3.00 -12.81
CA SER A 133 -7.23 1.86 -12.34
C SER A 133 -6.56 1.11 -13.48
N GLY A 134 -5.47 0.40 -13.19
CA GLY A 134 -4.73 -0.39 -14.16
C GLY A 134 -4.27 0.40 -15.38
N ALA A 135 -4.43 -0.15 -16.58
CA ALA A 135 -4.07 0.52 -17.83
C ALA A 135 -4.93 1.77 -18.13
N GLY A 136 -6.10 1.92 -17.49
CA GLY A 136 -6.93 3.12 -17.61
C GLY A 136 -6.26 4.38 -17.06
N ALA A 137 -5.35 4.21 -16.11
CA ALA A 137 -4.62 5.31 -15.48
C ALA A 137 -3.73 6.09 -16.47
N PHE A 138 -3.22 5.46 -17.53
CA PHE A 138 -2.48 6.18 -18.58
C PHE A 138 -3.31 7.28 -19.24
N TYR A 139 -4.60 7.04 -19.44
CA TYR A 139 -5.49 7.99 -20.07
C TYR A 139 -6.24 8.86 -19.08
N GLY A 140 -6.60 8.32 -17.92
CA GLY A 140 -7.37 9.01 -16.89
C GLY A 140 -6.53 9.84 -15.90
N GLY A 141 -5.20 9.69 -15.95
CA GLY A 141 -4.28 10.24 -14.95
C GLY A 141 -4.30 9.46 -13.63
N THR A 142 -3.28 9.68 -12.82
CA THR A 142 -3.11 9.00 -11.53
C THR A 142 -3.50 9.92 -10.37
N VAL A 143 -4.62 9.63 -9.71
CA VAL A 143 -5.11 10.37 -8.55
C VAL A 143 -5.47 9.38 -7.43
N PRO A 144 -4.46 8.84 -6.71
CA PRO A 144 -4.69 7.87 -5.63
C PRO A 144 -5.58 8.45 -4.53
N ARG A 145 -6.33 7.58 -3.84
CA ARG A 145 -7.21 7.93 -2.72
C ARG A 145 -6.78 7.33 -1.39
N ALA A 146 -5.98 6.26 -1.42
CA ALA A 146 -5.30 5.74 -0.26
C ALA A 146 -3.79 6.00 -0.38
N ARG A 147 -3.20 6.42 0.72
CA ARG A 147 -1.76 6.62 0.82
C ARG A 147 -1.10 5.37 1.40
N VAL A 148 -0.09 4.87 0.73
CA VAL A 148 0.83 3.86 1.30
C VAL A 148 2.15 4.56 1.56
N ASN A 149 2.58 4.57 2.81
CA ASN A 149 3.81 5.22 3.26
C ASN A 149 4.74 4.18 3.88
N VAL A 150 6.00 4.18 3.47
CA VAL A 150 7.05 3.29 4.00
C VAL A 150 8.20 4.13 4.53
N ASP A 151 8.39 4.19 5.85
CA ASP A 151 9.43 5.00 6.50
C ASP A 151 9.50 6.46 6.02
N GLY A 152 8.36 7.08 5.72
CA GLY A 152 8.30 8.46 5.21
C GLY A 152 8.16 8.59 3.69
N HIS A 153 8.51 7.56 2.91
CA HIS A 153 8.26 7.55 1.46
C HIS A 153 6.80 7.24 1.15
N ASN A 154 6.13 8.15 0.47
CA ASN A 154 4.79 7.94 -0.06
C ASN A 154 4.89 7.24 -1.42
N LEU A 155 4.49 5.97 -1.49
CA LEU A 155 4.51 5.22 -2.74
C LEU A 155 3.63 5.93 -3.78
N ASN A 156 4.14 6.09 -4.98
CA ASN A 156 3.34 6.60 -6.10
C ASN A 156 2.33 5.54 -6.59
N PHE A 157 1.51 5.90 -7.58
CA PHE A 157 0.48 5.01 -8.11
C PHE A 157 1.04 3.66 -8.60
N TRP A 158 2.13 3.68 -9.36
CA TRP A 158 2.71 2.49 -9.98
C TRP A 158 3.42 1.59 -8.96
N GLU A 159 4.11 2.19 -7.98
CA GLU A 159 4.70 1.48 -6.86
C GLU A 159 3.64 0.81 -5.99
N THR A 160 2.53 1.50 -5.72
CA THR A 160 1.42 0.96 -4.93
C THR A 160 0.71 -0.19 -5.65
N ALA A 161 0.46 -0.06 -6.95
CA ALA A 161 -0.28 -1.03 -7.73
C ALA A 161 0.57 -2.24 -8.14
N PHE A 162 1.79 -2.01 -8.61
CA PHE A 162 2.63 -3.04 -9.23
C PHE A 162 3.99 -3.25 -8.54
N GLY A 163 4.30 -2.46 -7.51
CA GLY A 163 5.36 -2.75 -6.56
C GLY A 163 4.88 -3.74 -5.50
N THR A 164 5.81 -4.28 -4.73
CA THR A 164 5.49 -5.13 -3.58
C THR A 164 6.31 -4.70 -2.39
N THR A 165 5.65 -4.16 -1.38
CA THR A 165 6.28 -3.81 -0.12
C THR A 165 6.42 -5.05 0.75
N SER A 166 7.68 -5.47 1.00
CA SER A 166 7.99 -6.60 1.87
C SER A 166 7.66 -6.31 3.32
N ILE A 167 7.23 -7.35 4.06
CA ILE A 167 7.08 -7.29 5.52
C ILE A 167 8.34 -7.74 6.27
N TRP A 168 9.41 -8.13 5.56
CA TRP A 168 10.67 -8.50 6.22
C TRP A 168 11.28 -7.31 6.94
N ASP A 169 11.61 -7.54 8.21
CA ASP A 169 12.22 -6.52 9.06
C ASP A 169 11.35 -5.26 9.27
N VAL A 170 10.02 -5.47 9.23
CA VAL A 170 9.02 -4.45 9.57
C VAL A 170 8.74 -4.51 11.07
N ASP A 171 8.59 -3.34 11.69
CA ASP A 171 8.22 -3.19 13.10
C ASP A 171 6.70 -3.13 13.28
N SER A 172 6.03 -2.34 12.45
CA SER A 172 4.58 -2.21 12.48
C SER A 172 3.99 -1.85 11.13
N VAL A 173 2.74 -2.26 10.92
CA VAL A 173 1.88 -1.79 9.83
C VAL A 173 0.62 -1.21 10.47
N GLU A 174 0.36 0.07 10.21
CA GLU A 174 -0.81 0.78 10.70
C GLU A 174 -1.76 1.03 9.51
N VAL A 175 -3.02 0.63 9.65
CA VAL A 175 -4.04 0.84 8.60
C VAL A 175 -5.12 1.75 9.15
N TYR A 176 -5.11 2.99 8.72
CA TYR A 176 -6.14 3.97 9.04
C TYR A 176 -7.28 3.87 8.04
N ARG A 177 -8.50 3.83 8.54
CA ARG A 177 -9.74 3.78 7.74
C ARG A 177 -10.48 5.10 7.90
N GLY A 178 -10.86 5.69 6.76
CA GLY A 178 -11.39 7.05 6.71
C GLY A 178 -10.30 8.11 6.50
N PRO A 179 -10.67 9.38 6.33
CA PRO A 179 -9.78 10.41 5.82
C PRO A 179 -8.66 10.77 6.79
N GLN A 180 -7.43 10.72 6.29
CA GLN A 180 -6.23 11.16 7.00
C GLN A 180 -5.68 12.47 6.43
N THR A 181 -6.50 13.21 5.70
CA THR A 181 -6.07 14.41 4.96
C THR A 181 -5.64 15.56 5.87
N ALA A 182 -6.14 15.67 7.09
CA ALA A 182 -5.67 16.67 8.06
C ALA A 182 -4.20 16.44 8.46
N ALA A 183 -3.78 15.21 8.68
CA ALA A 183 -2.40 14.86 9.00
C ALA A 183 -1.52 14.72 7.75
N LEU A 184 -1.99 14.01 6.71
CA LEU A 184 -1.18 13.55 5.60
C LEU A 184 -1.38 14.35 4.30
N GLY A 185 -2.43 15.17 4.19
CA GLY A 185 -2.75 15.94 2.99
C GLY A 185 -3.49 15.14 1.91
N ALA A 186 -3.38 15.58 0.66
CA ALA A 186 -4.03 14.94 -0.48
C ALA A 186 -3.68 13.44 -0.61
N ASN A 187 -4.47 12.69 -1.40
CA ASN A 187 -4.31 11.26 -1.66
C ASN A 187 -4.50 10.35 -0.43
N SER A 188 -5.22 10.80 0.60
CA SER A 188 -5.52 10.02 1.82
C SER A 188 -6.99 10.13 2.25
N ILE A 189 -7.89 10.36 1.28
CA ILE A 189 -9.34 10.49 1.54
C ILE A 189 -9.98 9.16 1.94
N ALA A 190 -9.52 8.03 1.39
CA ALA A 190 -10.00 6.70 1.75
C ALA A 190 -9.37 6.22 3.07
N GLY A 191 -8.12 6.59 3.31
CA GLY A 191 -7.33 6.12 4.43
C GLY A 191 -5.84 6.08 4.11
N SER A 192 -5.08 5.41 4.97
CA SER A 192 -3.65 5.22 4.74
C SER A 192 -3.14 3.91 5.32
N VAL A 193 -2.08 3.39 4.72
CA VAL A 193 -1.28 2.27 5.21
C VAL A 193 0.11 2.80 5.52
N ILE A 194 0.51 2.76 6.78
CA ILE A 194 1.82 3.24 7.24
C ILE A 194 2.64 2.01 7.62
N VAL A 195 3.81 1.88 7.02
CA VAL A 195 4.75 0.78 7.25
C VAL A 195 5.99 1.35 7.90
N ASN A 196 6.20 0.99 9.17
CA ASN A 196 7.39 1.36 9.91
C ASN A 196 8.33 0.17 9.94
N THR A 197 9.53 0.32 9.42
CA THR A 197 10.55 -0.74 9.47
C THR A 197 11.45 -0.54 10.69
N LYS A 198 12.06 -1.64 11.15
CA LYS A 198 12.90 -1.59 12.35
C LYS A 198 14.09 -0.66 12.18
N ASP A 199 14.39 0.07 13.23
CA ASP A 199 15.54 0.95 13.29
C ASP A 199 16.83 0.18 13.67
N PRO A 200 18.02 0.74 13.39
CA PRO A 200 19.29 0.22 13.87
C PRO A 200 19.32 0.15 15.40
N THR A 201 19.96 -0.86 15.93
CA THR A 201 20.13 -1.06 17.37
C THR A 201 21.62 -1.00 17.77
N PHE A 202 21.88 -0.53 18.97
CA PHE A 202 23.25 -0.51 19.55
C PHE A 202 23.65 -1.87 20.14
N LYS A 203 22.79 -2.88 19.94
CA LYS A 203 23.14 -4.30 20.24
C LYS A 203 23.20 -5.08 18.93
N PRO A 204 24.25 -5.90 18.74
CA PRO A 204 24.30 -6.77 17.56
C PRO A 204 23.10 -7.72 17.53
N GLU A 205 22.42 -7.77 16.40
CA GLU A 205 21.35 -8.71 16.13
C GLU A 205 21.34 -9.09 14.64
N GLY A 206 20.91 -10.30 14.35
CA GLY A 206 20.76 -10.77 13.01
C GLY A 206 19.63 -11.78 12.86
N ALA A 207 19.11 -11.89 11.65
CA ALA A 207 18.15 -12.92 11.29
C ALA A 207 18.31 -13.31 9.82
N ALA A 208 18.06 -14.58 9.53
CA ALA A 208 17.96 -15.09 8.16
C ALA A 208 16.77 -16.05 8.05
N GLN A 209 16.16 -16.09 6.86
CA GLN A 209 15.02 -16.96 6.59
C GLN A 209 15.15 -17.57 5.20
N LEU A 210 14.83 -18.86 5.10
CA LEU A 210 14.65 -19.55 3.82
C LEU A 210 13.29 -20.24 3.83
N GLN A 211 12.55 -20.12 2.74
CA GLN A 211 11.22 -20.75 2.59
C GLN A 211 11.08 -21.33 1.20
N LEU A 212 10.49 -22.51 1.12
CA LEU A 212 10.12 -23.20 -0.11
C LEU A 212 8.65 -23.63 -0.05
N GLY A 213 7.96 -23.50 -1.15
CA GLY A 213 6.53 -23.83 -1.19
C GLY A 213 6.04 -24.33 -2.55
N SER A 214 4.76 -24.61 -2.60
CA SER A 214 4.04 -24.96 -3.82
C SER A 214 4.19 -23.87 -4.88
N ARG A 215 3.95 -24.21 -6.15
CA ARG A 215 4.15 -23.28 -7.27
C ARG A 215 5.58 -22.73 -7.36
N LYS A 216 6.57 -23.52 -6.94
CA LYS A 216 7.98 -23.15 -6.85
C LYS A 216 8.20 -21.87 -6.03
N ALA A 217 7.32 -21.59 -5.08
CA ALA A 217 7.48 -20.46 -4.18
C ALA A 217 8.82 -20.57 -3.45
N ARG A 218 9.57 -19.46 -3.43
CA ARG A 218 10.86 -19.34 -2.80
C ARG A 218 10.95 -17.98 -2.11
N ARG A 219 11.51 -17.99 -0.92
CA ARG A 219 11.84 -16.77 -0.21
C ARG A 219 13.19 -16.91 0.46
N ALA A 220 14.00 -15.86 0.36
CA ALA A 220 15.29 -15.77 1.07
C ALA A 220 15.40 -14.36 1.64
N SER A 221 15.58 -14.26 2.94
CA SER A 221 15.65 -12.99 3.64
C SER A 221 16.81 -12.97 4.61
N VAL A 222 17.44 -11.81 4.78
CA VAL A 222 18.51 -11.60 5.76
C VAL A 222 18.40 -10.20 6.36
N MET A 223 18.74 -10.07 7.63
CA MET A 223 18.85 -8.82 8.34
C MET A 223 20.05 -8.87 9.29
N LEU A 224 20.77 -7.76 9.37
CA LEU A 224 21.87 -7.54 10.31
C LEU A 224 21.78 -6.12 10.87
N SER A 225 21.91 -5.96 12.18
CA SER A 225 22.03 -4.67 12.86
C SER A 225 23.18 -4.71 13.85
N ARG A 226 23.97 -3.64 13.90
CA ARG A 226 25.07 -3.53 14.84
C ARG A 226 25.51 -2.10 15.06
N PRO A 227 26.10 -1.78 16.22
CA PRO A 227 26.80 -0.51 16.40
C PRO A 227 28.04 -0.45 15.50
N LEU A 228 28.30 0.72 14.93
CA LEU A 228 29.53 1.11 14.24
C LEU A 228 30.42 1.95 15.17
N VAL A 229 29.79 2.77 16.01
CA VAL A 229 30.39 3.46 17.15
C VAL A 229 29.44 3.21 18.34
N ASP A 230 30.00 2.76 19.44
CA ASP A 230 29.21 2.39 20.61
C ASP A 230 28.34 3.56 21.09
N GLU A 231 27.04 3.27 21.26
CA GLU A 231 25.99 4.21 21.71
C GLU A 231 25.79 5.47 20.85
N GLU A 232 26.59 5.68 19.77
CA GLU A 232 26.48 6.88 18.95
C GLU A 232 26.07 6.59 17.50
N LEU A 233 26.58 5.53 16.88
CA LEU A 233 26.28 5.23 15.48
C LEU A 233 25.98 3.75 15.30
N ALA A 234 24.80 3.44 14.79
CA ALA A 234 24.39 2.08 14.46
C ALA A 234 23.95 1.97 13.00
N ALA A 235 24.13 0.78 12.42
CA ALA A 235 23.70 0.46 11.08
C ALA A 235 22.80 -0.78 11.07
N ARG A 236 21.80 -0.80 10.17
CA ARG A 236 20.95 -1.95 9.90
C ARG A 236 20.82 -2.17 8.41
N ILE A 237 20.93 -3.43 7.98
CA ILE A 237 20.76 -3.85 6.60
C ILE A 237 19.69 -4.94 6.57
N ALA A 238 18.74 -4.84 5.65
CA ALA A 238 17.72 -5.86 5.41
C ALA A 238 17.58 -6.12 3.91
N LEU A 239 17.53 -7.40 3.52
CA LEU A 239 17.30 -7.85 2.15
C LEU A 239 16.23 -8.94 2.16
N ASP A 240 15.31 -8.88 1.23
CA ASP A 240 14.25 -9.87 1.04
C ASP A 240 14.06 -10.16 -0.44
N TYR A 241 14.05 -11.42 -0.80
CA TYR A 241 13.74 -11.94 -2.11
C TYR A 241 12.57 -12.91 -2.02
N SER A 242 11.57 -12.76 -2.87
CA SER A 242 10.48 -13.73 -3.00
C SER A 242 10.07 -13.92 -4.45
N SER A 243 9.73 -15.15 -4.83
CA SER A 243 9.19 -15.47 -6.14
C SER A 243 8.30 -16.70 -6.11
N ARG A 244 7.38 -16.79 -7.07
CA ARG A 244 6.59 -17.99 -7.35
C ARG A 244 6.19 -18.07 -8.81
N ASP A 245 5.79 -19.26 -9.28
CA ASP A 245 5.09 -19.36 -10.57
C ASP A 245 3.65 -18.82 -10.42
N THR A 246 3.08 -18.29 -11.51
CA THR A 246 1.65 -17.99 -11.57
C THR A 246 0.83 -19.28 -11.38
N TYR A 247 -0.34 -19.14 -10.77
CA TYR A 247 -1.28 -20.25 -10.65
C TYR A 247 -2.28 -20.33 -11.81
N ILE A 248 -2.22 -19.40 -12.76
CA ILE A 248 -3.07 -19.40 -13.96
C ILE A 248 -2.44 -20.23 -15.08
N ASN A 249 -3.22 -21.10 -15.68
CA ASN A 249 -2.84 -21.87 -16.84
C ASN A 249 -3.31 -21.16 -18.12
N TYR A 250 -2.38 -20.67 -18.94
CA TYR A 250 -2.70 -20.05 -20.22
C TYR A 250 -2.94 -21.14 -21.26
N VAL A 251 -4.22 -21.32 -21.66
CA VAL A 251 -4.67 -22.48 -22.46
C VAL A 251 -4.94 -22.15 -23.92
N ASN A 252 -4.79 -20.89 -24.34
CA ASN A 252 -4.97 -20.54 -25.76
C ASN A 252 -3.83 -21.16 -26.59
N PRO A 253 -4.14 -21.94 -27.66
CA PRO A 253 -3.11 -22.55 -28.53
C PRO A 253 -2.16 -21.52 -29.17
N THR A 254 -2.60 -20.28 -29.32
CA THR A 254 -1.82 -19.17 -29.91
C THR A 254 -1.27 -18.23 -28.86
N TYR A 255 -1.28 -18.62 -27.57
CA TYR A 255 -0.72 -17.81 -26.51
C TYR A 255 0.75 -17.48 -26.76
N SER A 256 1.06 -16.20 -26.76
CA SER A 256 2.43 -15.72 -26.93
C SER A 256 2.94 -15.11 -25.62
N LYS A 257 3.90 -15.78 -25.01
CA LYS A 257 4.61 -15.24 -23.84
C LYS A 257 5.51 -14.05 -24.24
N GLY A 258 6.20 -14.14 -25.38
CA GLY A 258 7.18 -13.14 -25.79
C GLY A 258 8.21 -12.88 -24.69
N ASN A 259 8.41 -11.59 -24.34
CA ASN A 259 9.31 -11.14 -23.28
C ASN A 259 8.61 -10.94 -21.92
N THR A 260 7.32 -11.31 -21.78
CA THR A 260 6.61 -11.19 -20.50
C THR A 260 7.03 -12.29 -19.54
N ASP A 261 7.07 -11.99 -18.25
CA ASP A 261 7.22 -12.99 -17.20
C ASP A 261 6.04 -12.90 -16.22
N THR A 262 5.16 -13.88 -16.30
CA THR A 262 3.95 -13.94 -15.48
C THR A 262 4.20 -14.49 -14.06
N SER A 263 5.45 -14.79 -13.71
CA SER A 263 5.83 -15.23 -12.39
C SER A 263 6.06 -14.01 -11.49
N PRO A 264 5.26 -13.81 -10.43
CA PRO A 264 5.54 -12.77 -9.45
C PRO A 264 6.95 -12.92 -8.84
N GLU A 265 7.70 -11.84 -8.85
CA GLU A 265 9.05 -11.77 -8.27
C GLU A 265 9.23 -10.42 -7.56
N ASN A 266 9.88 -10.43 -6.39
CA ASN A 266 10.15 -9.22 -5.63
C ASN A 266 11.53 -9.28 -4.99
N ILE A 267 12.23 -8.13 -5.02
CA ILE A 267 13.45 -7.86 -4.31
C ILE A 267 13.26 -6.55 -3.55
N ASN A 268 13.46 -6.59 -2.24
CA ASN A 268 13.45 -5.41 -1.39
C ASN A 268 14.78 -5.35 -0.64
N GLY A 269 15.44 -4.20 -0.69
CA GLY A 269 16.68 -3.94 0.03
C GLY A 269 16.57 -2.65 0.83
N ARG A 270 17.15 -2.62 2.04
CA ARG A 270 17.15 -1.43 2.88
C ARG A 270 18.43 -1.35 3.68
N ILE A 271 18.95 -0.12 3.80
CA ILE A 271 20.07 0.22 4.68
C ILE A 271 19.59 1.40 5.53
N LYS A 272 19.75 1.30 6.84
CA LYS A 272 19.50 2.40 7.78
C LYS A 272 20.77 2.71 8.56
N LEU A 273 21.01 4.00 8.77
CA LEU A 273 22.04 4.52 9.68
C LEU A 273 21.35 5.37 10.73
N LEU A 274 21.61 5.13 11.99
CA LEU A 274 21.11 5.90 13.14
C LEU A 274 22.31 6.52 13.85
N TRP A 275 22.28 7.85 13.99
CA TRP A 275 23.31 8.62 14.65
C TRP A 275 22.71 9.46 15.80
N THR A 276 23.22 9.23 16.99
CA THR A 276 22.82 9.89 18.26
C THR A 276 24.07 10.43 18.94
N PRO A 277 24.62 11.60 18.50
CA PRO A 277 25.90 12.08 18.96
C PRO A 277 25.88 12.49 20.43
N GLY A 278 26.81 11.97 21.24
CA GLY A 278 26.94 12.32 22.67
C GLY A 278 27.26 13.80 22.91
N VAL A 279 27.89 14.47 21.94
CA VAL A 279 28.21 15.91 22.01
C VAL A 279 26.99 16.83 21.83
N LEU A 280 25.87 16.34 21.31
CA LEU A 280 24.61 17.05 21.12
C LEU A 280 23.45 16.21 21.67
N PRO A 281 23.28 16.14 22.98
CA PRO A 281 22.21 15.37 23.60
C PRO A 281 20.85 15.81 23.05
N GLY A 282 19.98 14.84 22.73
CA GLY A 282 18.68 15.07 22.15
C GLY A 282 18.65 15.15 20.63
N LEU A 283 19.79 15.15 19.94
CA LEU A 283 19.84 15.02 18.48
C LEU A 283 19.81 13.55 18.07
N GLU A 284 18.93 13.23 17.14
CA GLU A 284 18.84 11.95 16.44
C GLU A 284 18.78 12.21 14.93
N SER A 285 19.65 11.57 14.18
CA SER A 285 19.67 11.62 12.72
C SER A 285 19.59 10.21 12.15
N LYS A 286 18.60 9.95 11.31
CA LYS A 286 18.39 8.65 10.71
C LYS A 286 18.32 8.76 9.18
N LEU A 287 19.19 8.04 8.49
CA LEU A 287 19.19 7.92 7.04
C LEU A 287 18.71 6.53 6.65
N THR A 288 17.65 6.48 5.84
CA THR A 288 17.12 5.25 5.25
C THR A 288 17.32 5.28 3.74
N LEU A 289 18.00 4.28 3.18
CA LEU A 289 18.13 4.06 1.75
C LEU A 289 17.43 2.75 1.41
N SER A 290 16.48 2.79 0.49
CA SER A 290 15.69 1.63 0.09
C SER A 290 15.75 1.39 -1.41
N TYR A 291 15.68 0.12 -1.79
CA TYR A 291 15.56 -0.34 -3.16
C TYR A 291 14.40 -1.33 -3.27
N LEU A 292 13.56 -1.12 -4.27
CA LEU A 292 12.46 -1.99 -4.63
C LEU A 292 12.64 -2.46 -6.08
N ARG A 293 12.45 -3.75 -6.33
CA ARG A 293 12.23 -4.31 -7.67
C ARG A 293 11.13 -5.34 -7.60
N GLY A 294 10.12 -5.21 -8.47
CA GLY A 294 9.00 -6.14 -8.57
C GLY A 294 8.70 -6.49 -10.01
N ASN A 295 8.23 -7.71 -10.24
CA ASN A 295 7.61 -8.16 -11.47
C ASN A 295 6.26 -8.78 -11.13
N LEU A 296 5.19 -8.27 -11.75
CA LEU A 296 3.83 -8.80 -11.58
C LEU A 296 3.11 -8.90 -12.92
N PRO A 297 2.28 -9.95 -13.15
CA PRO A 297 1.34 -9.94 -14.25
C PRO A 297 0.28 -8.85 -14.03
N THR A 298 -0.32 -8.36 -15.10
CA THR A 298 -1.43 -7.40 -15.03
C THR A 298 -2.58 -7.94 -14.17
N SER A 299 -2.85 -9.25 -14.28
CA SER A 299 -3.84 -9.97 -13.47
C SER A 299 -3.48 -11.44 -13.38
N GLU A 300 -3.95 -12.11 -12.34
CA GLU A 300 -4.00 -13.57 -12.23
C GLU A 300 -5.47 -14.00 -12.33
N ALA A 301 -6.06 -13.71 -13.50
CA ALA A 301 -7.48 -13.92 -13.78
C ALA A 301 -7.72 -15.20 -14.57
N ALA A 302 -8.86 -15.86 -14.28
CA ALA A 302 -9.33 -17.07 -14.95
C ALA A 302 -10.61 -16.80 -15.73
N ASN A 303 -10.81 -17.53 -16.83
CA ASN A 303 -12.09 -17.61 -17.52
C ASN A 303 -13.09 -18.45 -16.71
N ASP A 304 -14.38 -18.31 -17.00
CA ASP A 304 -15.39 -19.21 -16.47
C ASP A 304 -15.31 -20.60 -17.14
N PRO A 305 -15.35 -21.71 -16.38
CA PRO A 305 -15.43 -21.80 -14.92
C PRO A 305 -14.08 -21.48 -14.24
N HIS A 306 -14.08 -20.43 -13.43
CA HIS A 306 -12.90 -19.83 -12.81
C HIS A 306 -12.12 -20.77 -11.85
N ASP A 307 -12.77 -21.81 -11.32
CA ASP A 307 -12.16 -22.82 -10.45
C ASP A 307 -11.10 -23.68 -11.15
N ARG A 308 -11.11 -23.73 -12.49
CA ARG A 308 -10.07 -24.40 -13.29
C ARG A 308 -8.76 -23.62 -13.36
N LEU A 309 -8.75 -22.37 -12.97
CA LEU A 309 -7.58 -21.49 -13.01
C LEU A 309 -6.97 -21.43 -14.43
N SER A 310 -7.80 -21.44 -15.48
CA SER A 310 -7.38 -21.37 -16.87
C SER A 310 -7.77 -20.05 -17.50
N ASN A 311 -6.91 -19.53 -18.38
CA ASN A 311 -7.15 -18.30 -19.12
C ASN A 311 -6.82 -18.50 -20.62
N ALA A 312 -7.76 -18.14 -21.50
CA ALA A 312 -7.64 -18.25 -22.94
C ALA A 312 -7.13 -16.96 -23.62
N THR A 313 -6.54 -16.04 -22.87
CA THR A 313 -5.94 -14.82 -23.43
C THR A 313 -4.85 -15.14 -24.45
N LEU A 314 -4.66 -14.25 -25.44
CA LEU A 314 -3.58 -14.36 -26.42
C LEU A 314 -2.21 -13.98 -25.85
N THR A 315 -2.19 -13.13 -24.82
CA THR A 315 -0.97 -12.63 -24.18
C THR A 315 -1.32 -12.09 -22.81
N MET A 316 -0.38 -12.15 -21.86
CA MET A 316 -0.51 -11.54 -20.54
C MET A 316 0.60 -10.50 -20.34
N PRO A 317 0.27 -9.20 -20.40
CA PRO A 317 1.26 -8.16 -20.11
C PRO A 317 1.70 -8.21 -18.64
N THR A 318 2.95 -7.81 -18.40
CA THR A 318 3.54 -7.77 -17.07
C THR A 318 4.10 -6.39 -16.75
N PHE A 319 4.17 -6.05 -15.48
CA PHE A 319 4.74 -4.82 -15.00
C PHE A 319 6.04 -5.10 -14.25
N ASN A 320 7.12 -4.46 -14.69
CA ASN A 320 8.41 -4.44 -14.03
C ASN A 320 8.59 -3.08 -13.36
N THR A 321 8.55 -3.05 -12.04
CA THR A 321 8.72 -1.81 -11.25
C THR A 321 10.04 -1.88 -10.51
N HIS A 322 10.82 -0.81 -10.55
CA HIS A 322 12.00 -0.66 -9.70
C HIS A 322 12.18 0.80 -9.28
N GLY A 323 12.69 0.99 -8.08
CA GLY A 323 12.88 2.33 -7.53
C GLY A 323 13.93 2.38 -6.43
N TRP A 324 14.49 3.56 -6.26
CA TRP A 324 15.37 3.94 -5.17
C TRP A 324 14.74 5.06 -4.38
N THR A 325 14.85 4.96 -3.06
CA THR A 325 14.34 5.98 -2.14
C THR A 325 15.39 6.29 -1.10
N GLY A 326 15.59 7.58 -0.82
CA GLY A 326 16.33 8.08 0.32
C GLY A 326 15.40 8.87 1.22
N VAL A 327 15.40 8.57 2.52
CA VAL A 327 14.67 9.32 3.55
C VAL A 327 15.67 9.70 4.64
N HIS A 328 15.71 10.96 5.00
CA HIS A 328 16.50 11.47 6.12
C HIS A 328 15.56 12.06 7.17
N ASP A 329 15.53 11.44 8.34
CA ASP A 329 14.81 11.94 9.51
C ASP A 329 15.81 12.62 10.46
N LEU A 330 15.57 13.85 10.83
CA LEU A 330 16.30 14.59 11.83
C LEU A 330 15.36 14.99 12.95
N THR A 331 15.67 14.57 14.16
CA THR A 331 14.91 14.92 15.36
C THR A 331 15.83 15.63 16.33
N TYR A 332 15.34 16.71 16.93
CA TYR A 332 16.05 17.39 18.00
C TYR A 332 15.10 17.68 19.17
N ASP A 333 15.35 17.01 20.28
CA ASP A 333 14.65 17.26 21.54
C ASP A 333 15.35 18.42 22.25
N LEU A 334 14.68 19.57 22.31
CA LEU A 334 15.18 20.79 22.96
C LEU A 334 15.06 20.73 24.49
N GLY A 335 14.52 19.65 25.04
CA GLY A 335 14.10 19.60 26.44
C GLY A 335 12.84 20.43 26.68
N SER A 336 12.42 20.54 27.93
CA SER A 336 11.21 21.30 28.31
C SER A 336 9.93 20.89 27.53
N GLY A 337 9.90 19.69 26.96
CA GLY A 337 8.77 19.16 26.19
C GLY A 337 8.63 19.71 24.78
N ILE A 338 9.66 20.34 24.22
CA ILE A 338 9.68 20.81 22.82
C ILE A 338 10.60 19.93 21.98
N ARG A 339 10.09 19.46 20.84
CA ARG A 339 10.80 18.62 19.88
C ARG A 339 10.63 19.17 18.47
N LEU A 340 11.71 19.22 17.71
CA LEU A 340 11.73 19.58 16.30
C LEU A 340 12.00 18.31 15.47
N ASP A 341 11.24 18.12 14.42
CA ASP A 341 11.41 17.04 13.47
C ASP A 341 11.52 17.61 12.05
N ASN A 342 12.48 17.12 11.28
CA ASN A 342 12.57 17.34 9.83
C ASN A 342 12.64 15.99 9.13
N GLN A 343 11.84 15.81 8.10
CA GLN A 343 11.91 14.64 7.24
C GLN A 343 12.08 15.08 5.79
N LEU A 344 13.19 14.69 5.18
CA LEU A 344 13.50 14.91 3.78
C LEU A 344 13.44 13.59 3.03
N GLN A 345 12.73 13.55 1.90
CA GLN A 345 12.58 12.37 1.08
C GLN A 345 12.84 12.69 -0.39
N TYR A 346 13.56 11.79 -1.07
CA TYR A 346 13.68 11.76 -2.52
C TYR A 346 13.57 10.32 -3.02
N SER A 347 12.80 10.12 -4.08
CA SER A 347 12.71 8.83 -4.77
C SER A 347 12.74 8.99 -6.29
N HIS A 348 13.19 7.94 -6.95
CA HIS A 348 13.12 7.78 -8.38
C HIS A 348 12.69 6.35 -8.70
N SER A 349 11.55 6.22 -9.35
CA SER A 349 11.00 4.93 -9.72
C SER A 349 10.71 4.85 -11.22
N LYS A 350 10.85 3.65 -11.77
CA LYS A 350 10.53 3.31 -13.15
C LYS A 350 9.65 2.07 -13.16
N THR A 351 8.59 2.15 -13.94
CA THR A 351 7.72 1.01 -14.20
C THR A 351 7.62 0.79 -15.71
N GLU A 352 7.86 -0.42 -16.15
CA GLU A 352 7.68 -0.83 -17.53
C GLU A 352 6.52 -1.82 -17.63
N ARG A 353 5.55 -1.53 -18.48
CA ARG A 353 4.53 -2.49 -18.89
C ARG A 353 5.00 -3.20 -20.14
N VAL A 354 5.41 -4.45 -20.01
CA VAL A 354 5.83 -5.31 -21.11
C VAL A 354 4.60 -5.96 -21.74
N SER A 355 4.36 -5.76 -23.03
CA SER A 355 3.26 -6.40 -23.76
C SER A 355 3.77 -7.08 -25.05
N VAL A 356 2.94 -7.91 -25.67
CA VAL A 356 3.27 -8.66 -26.89
C VAL A 356 2.21 -8.42 -27.97
N PRO A 357 2.56 -7.76 -29.09
CA PRO A 357 3.79 -6.99 -29.28
C PRO A 357 3.81 -5.75 -28.38
N MET A 358 4.95 -5.08 -28.25
CA MET A 358 5.07 -3.86 -27.44
C MET A 358 4.06 -2.76 -27.87
N SER A 359 3.73 -2.66 -29.15
CA SER A 359 2.71 -1.77 -29.71
C SER A 359 1.27 -2.07 -29.24
N ASN A 360 1.05 -3.17 -28.51
CA ASN A 360 -0.24 -3.54 -27.94
C ASN A 360 -0.33 -3.17 -26.45
N GLY A 361 -0.04 -1.92 -26.13
CA GLY A 361 -0.17 -1.37 -24.79
C GLY A 361 1.09 -1.52 -23.92
N GLY A 362 2.27 -1.71 -24.51
CA GLY A 362 3.52 -1.54 -23.78
C GLY A 362 3.69 -0.10 -23.30
N ALA A 363 4.34 0.10 -22.17
CA ALA A 363 4.49 1.45 -21.60
C ALA A 363 5.75 1.59 -20.75
N HIS A 364 6.19 2.84 -20.62
CA HIS A 364 7.26 3.23 -19.70
C HIS A 364 6.76 4.40 -18.86
N MET A 365 6.92 4.31 -17.56
CA MET A 365 6.61 5.34 -16.58
C MET A 365 7.88 5.64 -15.78
N ASP A 366 8.24 6.90 -15.69
CA ASP A 366 9.40 7.41 -14.93
C ASP A 366 8.87 8.48 -13.96
N SER A 367 9.06 8.31 -12.65
CA SER A 367 8.61 9.26 -11.65
C SER A 367 9.74 9.63 -10.71
N ARG A 368 9.84 10.93 -10.41
CA ARG A 368 10.73 11.51 -9.41
C ARG A 368 9.89 12.25 -8.41
N ASP A 369 10.03 11.86 -7.15
CA ASP A 369 9.22 12.40 -6.06
C ASP A 369 10.15 12.99 -5.01
N PHE A 370 9.91 14.23 -4.65
CA PHE A 370 10.60 14.94 -3.58
C PHE A 370 9.58 15.35 -2.52
N SER A 371 9.90 15.22 -1.24
CA SER A 371 9.10 15.85 -0.20
C SER A 371 9.95 16.26 0.99
N GLU A 372 9.49 17.32 1.66
CA GLU A 372 10.08 17.82 2.90
C GLU A 372 8.98 18.18 3.88
N GLU A 373 9.16 17.77 5.12
CA GLU A 373 8.31 18.13 6.23
C GLU A 373 9.14 18.69 7.39
N LEU A 374 8.78 19.87 7.85
CA LEU A 374 9.30 20.46 9.08
C LEU A 374 8.17 20.56 10.09
N ARG A 375 8.40 20.05 11.30
CA ARG A 375 7.41 19.99 12.37
C ARG A 375 8.03 20.37 13.71
N ALA A 376 7.30 21.16 14.48
CA ALA A 376 7.55 21.40 15.90
C ALA A 376 6.42 20.78 16.71
N SER A 377 6.75 19.98 17.71
CA SER A 377 5.81 19.43 18.67
C SER A 377 6.13 19.89 20.09
N PHE A 378 5.10 19.97 20.91
CA PHE A 378 5.24 20.38 22.29
C PHE A 378 4.33 19.57 23.21
N LYS A 379 4.75 19.45 24.47
CA LYS A 379 3.97 18.83 25.54
C LYS A 379 4.31 19.54 26.85
N VAL A 380 3.29 20.14 27.47
CA VAL A 380 3.49 20.81 28.75
C VAL A 380 3.69 19.80 29.91
N PRO A 381 4.44 20.15 30.98
CA PRO A 381 4.84 19.19 32.03
C PRO A 381 3.67 18.48 32.72
N ASP A 382 2.52 19.15 32.89
CA ASP A 382 1.32 18.60 33.55
C ASP A 382 0.44 17.78 32.59
N ASN A 383 0.87 17.58 31.33
CA ASN A 383 0.12 16.92 30.27
C ASN A 383 -1.26 17.53 29.95
N SER A 384 -1.55 18.76 30.42
CA SER A 384 -2.82 19.44 30.15
C SER A 384 -2.94 19.86 28.68
N LEU A 385 -1.83 20.18 28.04
CA LEU A 385 -1.77 20.63 26.65
C LEU A 385 -0.60 19.96 25.92
N SER A 386 -0.88 19.44 24.73
CA SER A 386 0.14 18.94 23.81
C SER A 386 -0.27 19.25 22.38
N GLY A 387 0.68 19.32 21.47
CA GLY A 387 0.33 19.57 20.09
C GLY A 387 1.53 19.62 19.17
N MET A 388 1.24 19.89 17.90
CA MET A 388 2.23 20.07 16.85
C MET A 388 1.76 21.13 15.86
N ALA A 389 2.73 21.73 15.17
CA ALA A 389 2.52 22.50 13.95
C ALA A 389 3.61 22.17 12.94
N GLY A 390 3.30 22.24 11.68
CA GLY A 390 4.27 21.90 10.64
C GLY A 390 3.93 22.42 9.27
N VAL A 391 4.93 22.32 8.39
CA VAL A 391 4.84 22.63 6.97
C VAL A 391 5.30 21.39 6.20
N TYR A 392 4.56 21.03 5.19
CA TYR A 392 4.87 19.93 4.27
C TYR A 392 4.89 20.47 2.85
N TYR A 393 5.93 20.14 2.11
CA TYR A 393 6.02 20.39 0.68
C TYR A 393 6.31 19.07 -0.06
N SER A 394 5.71 18.89 -1.22
CA SER A 394 6.11 17.81 -2.13
C SER A 394 5.98 18.24 -3.58
N ASN A 395 6.87 17.69 -4.40
CA ASN A 395 6.90 17.82 -5.85
C ASN A 395 6.99 16.42 -6.46
N VAL A 396 6.11 16.13 -7.40
CA VAL A 396 6.10 14.92 -8.22
C VAL A 396 6.27 15.35 -9.67
N ASP A 397 7.24 14.75 -10.36
CA ASP A 397 7.53 14.94 -11.77
C ASP A 397 7.56 13.59 -12.45
N ALA A 398 6.61 13.34 -13.38
CA ALA A 398 6.43 12.01 -13.96
C ALA A 398 6.21 12.07 -15.48
N ASP A 399 6.88 11.17 -16.18
CA ASP A 399 6.77 10.97 -17.63
C ASP A 399 6.17 9.61 -17.93
N ASP A 400 5.06 9.59 -18.66
CA ASP A 400 4.36 8.39 -19.13
C ASP A 400 4.46 8.27 -20.64
N LEU A 401 4.90 7.10 -21.14
CA LEU A 401 4.96 6.77 -22.56
C LEU A 401 4.19 5.46 -22.80
N LEU A 402 3.18 5.49 -23.66
CA LEU A 402 2.32 4.34 -23.95
C LEU A 402 2.31 4.03 -25.45
N TYR A 403 2.52 2.76 -25.79
CA TYR A 403 2.46 2.23 -27.18
C TYR A 403 1.16 1.46 -27.39
N LEU A 404 0.09 2.17 -27.78
CA LEU A 404 -1.19 1.57 -28.10
C LEU A 404 -1.77 2.27 -29.34
N ARG A 405 -1.80 1.54 -30.51
CA ARG A 405 -2.23 2.08 -31.80
C ARG A 405 -1.49 3.37 -32.20
N GLY A 406 -0.22 3.43 -31.85
CA GLY A 406 0.65 4.61 -31.97
C GLY A 406 1.26 4.94 -30.60
N THR A 407 1.92 6.10 -30.51
CA THR A 407 2.59 6.55 -29.31
C THR A 407 1.80 7.65 -28.64
N SER A 408 1.59 7.51 -27.34
CA SER A 408 1.04 8.55 -26.46
C SER A 408 2.05 8.90 -25.38
N SER A 409 2.23 10.17 -25.10
CA SER A 409 3.13 10.65 -24.04
C SER A 409 2.42 11.68 -23.18
N PHE A 410 2.61 11.58 -21.86
CA PHE A 410 2.10 12.55 -20.89
C PHE A 410 3.20 12.91 -19.91
N HIS A 411 3.23 14.17 -19.52
CA HIS A 411 4.07 14.71 -18.47
C HIS A 411 3.18 15.27 -17.37
N ASP A 412 3.30 14.72 -16.18
CA ASP A 412 2.55 15.10 -14.99
C ASP A 412 3.48 15.82 -14.01
N LYS A 413 3.08 17.00 -13.56
CA LYS A 413 3.74 17.70 -12.47
C LYS A 413 2.73 18.05 -11.40
N LYS A 414 3.03 17.67 -10.15
CA LYS A 414 2.18 17.95 -9.00
C LYS A 414 3.01 18.58 -7.90
N ASP A 415 2.61 19.79 -7.48
CA ASP A 415 3.20 20.50 -6.36
C ASP A 415 2.16 20.58 -5.23
N SER A 416 2.52 20.19 -4.03
CA SER A 416 1.65 20.22 -2.86
C SER A 416 2.30 20.96 -1.72
N LEU A 417 1.61 21.92 -1.14
CA LEU A 417 2.01 22.62 0.08
C LEU A 417 0.92 22.47 1.15
N GLY A 418 1.29 22.01 2.31
CA GLY A 418 0.41 21.89 3.46
C GLY A 418 0.95 22.61 4.68
N VAL A 419 0.17 23.51 5.28
CA VAL A 419 0.46 24.07 6.60
C VAL A 419 -0.56 23.47 7.55
N PHE A 420 -0.11 22.84 8.63
CA PHE A 420 -0.98 22.08 9.51
C PHE A 420 -0.63 22.24 10.98
N SER A 421 -1.63 22.02 11.82
CA SER A 421 -1.46 21.96 13.28
C SER A 421 -2.48 20.99 13.89
N GLU A 422 -2.12 20.39 15.00
CA GLU A 422 -3.04 19.63 15.86
C GLU A 422 -2.69 19.94 17.32
N VAL A 423 -3.70 20.20 18.12
CA VAL A 423 -3.56 20.49 19.56
C VAL A 423 -4.56 19.63 20.32
N THR A 424 -4.07 18.93 21.34
CA THR A 424 -4.89 18.19 22.31
C THR A 424 -4.87 18.93 23.63
N TRP A 425 -6.05 19.29 24.12
CA TRP A 425 -6.27 19.95 25.39
C TRP A 425 -7.04 19.02 26.32
N ARG A 426 -6.47 18.71 27.47
CA ARG A 426 -7.14 18.00 28.56
C ARG A 426 -7.95 18.97 29.37
N LEU A 427 -9.25 19.12 29.02
CA LEU A 427 -10.17 20.09 29.64
C LEU A 427 -10.43 19.81 31.12
N ALA A 428 -10.41 18.52 31.48
CA ALA A 428 -10.55 18.02 32.85
C ALA A 428 -9.87 16.64 32.92
N SER A 429 -9.81 16.03 34.10
CA SER A 429 -9.20 14.70 34.26
C SER A 429 -9.73 13.62 33.32
N GLN A 430 -10.99 13.73 32.95
CA GLN A 430 -11.69 12.75 32.09
C GLN A 430 -11.98 13.25 30.66
N TRP A 431 -11.80 14.54 30.35
CA TRP A 431 -12.16 15.09 29.05
C TRP A 431 -10.95 15.57 28.27
N SER A 432 -10.83 15.11 27.05
CA SER A 432 -9.78 15.53 26.12
C SER A 432 -10.41 16.03 24.82
N LEU A 433 -10.07 17.25 24.43
CA LEU A 433 -10.46 17.87 23.17
C LEU A 433 -9.24 17.95 22.25
N THR A 434 -9.32 17.37 21.07
CA THR A 434 -8.28 17.51 20.04
C THR A 434 -8.83 18.30 18.86
N GLY A 435 -8.13 19.36 18.47
CA GLY A 435 -8.43 20.17 17.30
C GLY A 435 -7.27 20.15 16.32
N GLY A 436 -7.52 19.82 15.08
CA GLY A 436 -6.56 19.84 13.99
C GLY A 436 -7.05 20.69 12.81
N LEU A 437 -6.12 21.35 12.14
CA LEU A 437 -6.41 22.14 10.94
C LEU A 437 -5.25 22.03 9.97
N ARG A 438 -5.59 21.82 8.68
CA ARG A 438 -4.63 21.91 7.59
C ARG A 438 -5.15 22.83 6.50
N TYR A 439 -4.31 23.74 6.06
CA TYR A 439 -4.47 24.43 4.78
C TYR A 439 -3.66 23.68 3.74
N GLN A 440 -4.34 23.25 2.68
CA GLN A 440 -3.75 22.49 1.57
C GLN A 440 -3.82 23.32 0.30
N HIS A 441 -2.69 23.40 -0.40
CA HIS A 441 -2.56 23.99 -1.72
C HIS A 441 -1.93 22.96 -2.65
N ASP A 442 -2.64 22.62 -3.74
CA ASP A 442 -2.19 21.66 -4.75
C ASP A 442 -2.23 22.29 -6.14
N SER A 443 -1.11 22.26 -6.86
CA SER A 443 -1.02 22.58 -8.29
C SER A 443 -0.86 21.26 -9.07
N VAL A 444 -1.75 21.01 -10.02
CA VAL A 444 -1.77 19.79 -10.83
C VAL A 444 -1.69 20.18 -12.30
N LYS A 445 -0.60 19.77 -12.95
CA LYS A 445 -0.37 19.99 -14.37
C LYS A 445 -0.24 18.64 -15.08
N ARG A 446 -0.91 18.51 -16.20
CA ARG A 446 -0.79 17.35 -17.09
C ARG A 446 -0.77 17.83 -18.53
N ASN A 447 0.35 17.60 -19.21
CA ASN A 447 0.53 17.96 -20.61
C ASN A 447 0.82 16.69 -21.41
N GLY A 448 0.38 16.64 -22.66
CA GLY A 448 0.73 15.48 -23.47
C GLY A 448 0.01 15.40 -24.78
N ILE A 449 0.37 14.38 -25.53
CA ILE A 449 -0.24 14.05 -26.80
C ILE A 449 -0.57 12.54 -26.83
N SER A 450 -1.68 12.20 -27.44
CA SER A 450 -2.05 10.80 -27.65
C SER A 450 -2.32 10.56 -29.13
N SER A 451 -1.90 9.39 -29.63
CA SER A 451 -2.26 8.91 -30.96
C SER A 451 -3.78 8.76 -31.18
N ALA A 452 -4.54 8.65 -30.08
CA ALA A 452 -6.00 8.59 -30.10
C ALA A 452 -6.67 9.97 -29.95
N ALA A 453 -5.91 11.02 -29.62
CA ALA A 453 -6.44 12.36 -29.36
C ALA A 453 -6.46 13.21 -30.63
N ARG A 454 -7.42 14.15 -30.69
CA ARG A 454 -7.52 15.15 -31.78
C ARG A 454 -6.62 16.37 -31.54
N MET A 455 -6.31 16.67 -30.29
CA MET A 455 -5.53 17.82 -29.86
C MET A 455 -4.63 17.44 -28.68
N PRO A 456 -3.51 18.15 -28.44
CA PRO A 456 -2.71 17.98 -27.23
C PRO A 456 -3.53 18.26 -25.96
N LEU A 457 -3.23 17.54 -24.89
CA LEU A 457 -3.71 17.88 -23.55
C LEU A 457 -2.86 19.02 -22.98
N ALA A 458 -3.51 20.03 -22.44
CA ALA A 458 -2.91 21.06 -21.60
C ALA A 458 -3.85 21.28 -20.41
N PHE A 459 -3.52 20.69 -19.29
CA PHE A 459 -4.26 20.82 -18.03
C PHE A 459 -3.35 21.47 -16.99
N ASP A 460 -3.83 22.56 -16.38
CA ASP A 460 -3.13 23.29 -15.32
C ASP A 460 -4.19 23.86 -14.37
N GLU A 461 -4.32 23.24 -13.21
CA GLU A 461 -5.32 23.64 -12.21
C GLU A 461 -4.70 23.71 -10.82
N THR A 462 -5.20 24.64 -10.02
CA THR A 462 -4.76 24.86 -8.65
C THR A 462 -5.95 24.74 -7.70
N TYR A 463 -5.74 24.01 -6.62
CA TYR A 463 -6.77 23.72 -5.62
C TYR A 463 -6.34 24.21 -4.24
N HIS A 464 -7.29 24.78 -3.51
CA HIS A 464 -7.11 25.23 -2.13
C HIS A 464 -8.18 24.59 -1.24
N LYS A 465 -7.78 23.99 -0.13
CA LYS A 465 -8.73 23.36 0.81
C LYS A 465 -8.32 23.59 2.24
N LEU A 466 -9.34 23.84 3.07
CA LEU A 466 -9.21 23.83 4.52
C LEU A 466 -9.76 22.50 5.04
N LEU A 467 -8.96 21.79 5.82
CA LEU A 467 -9.20 20.41 6.25
C LEU A 467 -9.19 20.35 7.78
N PRO A 468 -10.33 20.62 8.42
CA PRO A 468 -10.46 20.54 9.87
C PRO A 468 -10.61 19.08 10.33
N LYS A 469 -10.15 18.84 11.58
CA LYS A 469 -10.37 17.64 12.37
C LYS A 469 -10.66 18.06 13.81
N VAL A 470 -11.72 17.52 14.41
CA VAL A 470 -12.04 17.75 15.81
C VAL A 470 -12.46 16.45 16.44
N SER A 471 -11.91 16.11 17.59
CA SER A 471 -12.38 14.98 18.39
C SER A 471 -12.53 15.34 19.85
N LEU A 472 -13.55 14.77 20.47
CA LEU A 472 -13.82 14.89 21.91
C LEU A 472 -13.83 13.47 22.48
N ALA A 473 -12.97 13.24 23.48
CA ALA A 473 -12.87 11.97 24.19
C ALA A 473 -13.26 12.14 25.66
N TYR A 474 -13.90 11.13 26.22
CA TYR A 474 -14.29 11.04 27.62
C TYR A 474 -13.81 9.71 28.19
N ASP A 475 -12.95 9.76 29.21
CA ASP A 475 -12.49 8.61 29.95
C ASP A 475 -13.55 8.26 31.01
N VAL A 476 -14.36 7.25 30.71
CA VAL A 476 -15.40 6.72 31.62
C VAL A 476 -14.74 6.12 32.86
N SER A 477 -13.61 5.45 32.63
CA SER A 477 -12.70 4.93 33.67
C SER A 477 -11.27 4.95 33.12
N PRO A 478 -10.24 4.65 33.94
CA PRO A 478 -8.87 4.49 33.44
C PRO A 478 -8.74 3.50 32.28
N ASP A 479 -9.68 2.52 32.19
CA ASP A 479 -9.64 1.43 31.22
C ASP A 479 -10.68 1.55 30.10
N TRP A 480 -11.49 2.62 30.12
CA TRP A 480 -12.56 2.79 29.14
C TRP A 480 -12.70 4.25 28.68
N THR A 481 -12.44 4.48 27.39
CA THR A 481 -12.61 5.75 26.71
C THR A 481 -13.71 5.65 25.67
N VAL A 482 -14.56 6.67 25.57
CA VAL A 482 -15.55 6.87 24.51
C VAL A 482 -15.35 8.24 23.89
N GLY A 483 -15.74 8.43 22.63
CA GLY A 483 -15.63 9.75 22.03
C GLY A 483 -16.24 9.86 20.65
N ALA A 484 -16.12 11.08 20.11
CA ALA A 484 -16.59 11.43 18.78
C ALA A 484 -15.49 12.14 18.00
N LEU A 485 -15.48 11.94 16.68
CA LEU A 485 -14.55 12.56 15.74
C LEU A 485 -15.33 13.10 14.55
N VAL A 486 -14.98 14.31 14.12
CA VAL A 486 -15.41 14.87 12.84
C VAL A 486 -14.17 15.31 12.07
N SER A 487 -14.05 14.90 10.81
CA SER A 487 -12.92 15.28 9.96
C SER A 487 -13.35 15.48 8.52
N ARG A 488 -12.58 16.28 7.78
CA ARG A 488 -12.82 16.56 6.37
C ARG A 488 -11.77 15.90 5.50
N GLY A 489 -12.24 15.11 4.50
CA GLY A 489 -11.43 14.50 3.47
C GLY A 489 -11.43 15.31 2.17
N TYR A 490 -10.36 15.17 1.38
CA TYR A 490 -10.17 15.83 0.11
C TYR A 490 -9.24 15.02 -0.80
N ASN A 491 -9.57 15.01 -2.11
CA ASN A 491 -8.68 14.53 -3.17
C ASN A 491 -8.75 15.48 -4.37
N PRO A 492 -7.64 15.80 -5.07
CA PRO A 492 -7.65 16.74 -6.19
C PRO A 492 -8.41 16.20 -7.40
N GLY A 493 -8.79 17.11 -8.29
CA GLY A 493 -9.26 16.79 -9.62
C GLY A 493 -8.13 16.47 -10.60
N GLY A 494 -8.51 16.21 -11.84
CA GLY A 494 -7.56 15.87 -12.89
C GLY A 494 -8.16 15.94 -14.30
N ALA A 495 -7.42 15.42 -15.27
CA ALA A 495 -7.86 15.33 -16.66
C ALA A 495 -7.51 13.98 -17.26
N GLY A 496 -8.37 13.50 -18.16
CA GLY A 496 -8.17 12.25 -18.88
C GLY A 496 -8.56 12.33 -20.35
N LEU A 497 -8.23 11.29 -21.11
CA LEU A 497 -8.59 11.13 -22.51
C LEU A 497 -9.82 10.23 -22.65
N ARG A 498 -10.84 10.72 -23.37
CA ARG A 498 -11.98 9.97 -23.81
C ARG A 498 -11.65 9.21 -25.09
N MET A 499 -11.47 7.89 -25.00
CA MET A 499 -11.08 7.05 -26.14
C MET A 499 -12.17 6.97 -27.22
N ALA A 500 -13.42 7.23 -26.87
CA ALA A 500 -14.57 7.17 -27.78
C ALA A 500 -14.50 8.22 -28.91
N ASN A 501 -14.00 9.41 -28.63
CA ASN A 501 -13.98 10.53 -29.56
C ASN A 501 -12.66 11.27 -29.66
N GLY A 502 -11.63 10.87 -28.89
CA GLY A 502 -10.32 11.49 -28.87
C GLY A 502 -10.28 12.87 -28.23
N SER A 503 -11.27 13.22 -27.39
CA SER A 503 -11.29 14.47 -26.65
C SER A 503 -10.74 14.30 -25.23
N PHE A 504 -10.13 15.34 -24.69
CA PHE A 504 -9.80 15.38 -23.26
C PHE A 504 -10.99 15.87 -22.44
N TYR A 505 -11.08 15.36 -21.21
CA TYR A 505 -12.09 15.78 -20.24
C TYR A 505 -11.40 16.13 -18.92
N LYS A 506 -12.07 16.97 -18.11
CA LYS A 506 -11.69 17.31 -16.74
C LYS A 506 -12.66 16.66 -15.76
N PHE A 507 -12.18 16.39 -14.56
CA PHE A 507 -13.01 16.00 -13.43
C PHE A 507 -12.63 16.81 -12.18
N ASN A 508 -13.62 17.06 -11.34
CA ASN A 508 -13.50 17.93 -10.18
C ASN A 508 -12.82 17.22 -9.00
N PRO A 509 -12.28 17.98 -8.03
CA PRO A 509 -11.89 17.44 -6.74
C PRO A 509 -13.08 16.82 -6.02
N GLU A 510 -12.83 15.70 -5.31
CA GLU A 510 -13.80 15.12 -4.40
C GLU A 510 -13.56 15.55 -2.96
N THR A 511 -14.62 15.65 -2.18
CA THR A 511 -14.57 15.98 -0.76
C THR A 511 -15.46 15.05 0.06
N MET A 512 -15.11 14.88 1.34
CA MET A 512 -15.83 14.03 2.28
C MET A 512 -15.89 14.66 3.66
N TRP A 513 -17.05 14.58 4.33
CA TRP A 513 -17.16 14.71 5.75
C TRP A 513 -17.29 13.34 6.38
N ASN A 514 -16.41 13.06 7.32
CA ASN A 514 -16.42 11.84 8.12
C ASN A 514 -16.84 12.17 9.55
N TYR A 515 -17.77 11.39 10.08
CA TYR A 515 -18.25 11.46 11.46
C TYR A 515 -18.04 10.09 12.08
N GLU A 516 -17.37 10.02 13.22
CA GLU A 516 -17.13 8.77 13.93
C GLU A 516 -17.52 8.87 15.40
N LEU A 517 -18.09 7.79 15.94
CA LEU A 517 -18.14 7.51 17.36
C LEU A 517 -17.18 6.36 17.65
N PHE A 518 -16.38 6.48 18.66
CA PHE A 518 -15.40 5.46 19.02
C PHE A 518 -15.46 5.05 20.49
N THR A 519 -15.05 3.82 20.75
CA THR A 519 -14.78 3.32 22.09
C THR A 519 -13.51 2.50 22.12
N ARG A 520 -12.77 2.61 23.23
CA ARG A 520 -11.52 1.91 23.53
C ARG A 520 -11.65 1.34 24.94
N ILE A 521 -11.54 0.04 25.08
CA ILE A 521 -11.79 -0.65 26.35
C ILE A 521 -10.66 -1.62 26.62
N ASP A 522 -10.01 -1.47 27.76
CA ASP A 522 -9.03 -2.42 28.31
C ASP A 522 -9.68 -3.13 29.48
N MET A 523 -9.76 -4.46 29.44
CA MET A 523 -10.48 -5.27 30.44
C MET A 523 -9.61 -6.41 30.94
N LEU A 524 -10.03 -7.02 32.05
CA LEU A 524 -9.41 -8.21 32.63
C LEU A 524 -7.92 -7.99 32.96
N GLY A 525 -7.53 -6.78 33.39
CA GLY A 525 -6.13 -6.43 33.68
C GLY A 525 -5.28 -6.46 32.41
N ASP A 526 -5.71 -5.76 31.37
CA ASP A 526 -5.09 -5.64 30.03
C ASP A 526 -4.96 -6.98 29.27
N ARG A 527 -5.77 -7.97 29.63
CA ARG A 527 -5.86 -9.24 28.89
C ARG A 527 -6.87 -9.21 27.76
N LEU A 528 -7.81 -8.27 27.76
CA LEU A 528 -8.79 -8.08 26.70
C LEU A 528 -8.83 -6.60 26.32
N VAL A 529 -8.46 -6.31 25.07
CA VAL A 529 -8.52 -4.98 24.49
C VAL A 529 -9.59 -4.97 23.40
N VAL A 530 -10.58 -4.08 23.52
CA VAL A 530 -11.66 -3.94 22.52
C VAL A 530 -11.65 -2.53 21.96
N ASN A 531 -11.60 -2.43 20.62
CA ASN A 531 -11.68 -1.18 19.88
C ASN A 531 -12.90 -1.23 18.94
N ALA A 532 -13.70 -0.17 18.94
CA ALA A 532 -14.80 -0.05 18.00
C ALA A 532 -14.95 1.38 17.47
N ASN A 533 -15.31 1.50 16.20
CA ASN A 533 -15.65 2.76 15.54
C ASN A 533 -16.95 2.57 14.75
N LEU A 534 -17.94 3.41 15.00
CA LEU A 534 -19.11 3.61 14.15
C LEU A 534 -18.83 4.82 13.29
N PHE A 535 -18.96 4.70 11.96
CA PHE A 535 -18.62 5.78 11.04
C PHE A 535 -19.74 6.11 10.07
N TRP A 536 -19.74 7.36 9.61
CA TRP A 536 -20.63 7.90 8.59
C TRP A 536 -19.85 8.88 7.71
N ASP A 537 -19.79 8.61 6.42
CA ASP A 537 -19.07 9.38 5.41
C ASP A 537 -20.05 9.98 4.41
N ASP A 538 -20.18 11.31 4.38
CA ASP A 538 -20.91 12.07 3.36
C ASP A 538 -19.90 12.61 2.33
N ARG A 539 -20.06 12.23 1.07
CA ARG A 539 -19.16 12.60 -0.02
C ARG A 539 -19.85 13.46 -1.04
N LYS A 540 -19.11 14.43 -1.57
CA LYS A 540 -19.50 15.28 -2.68
C LYS A 540 -18.49 15.17 -3.80
N ASP A 541 -19.00 15.19 -5.03
CA ASP A 541 -18.20 15.10 -6.26
C ASP A 541 -17.31 13.84 -6.30
N SER A 542 -17.81 12.71 -5.77
CA SER A 542 -17.05 11.46 -5.73
C SER A 542 -16.62 11.04 -7.13
N GLN A 543 -15.33 10.84 -7.33
CA GLN A 543 -14.77 10.42 -8.61
C GLN A 543 -15.11 8.95 -8.86
N VAL A 544 -15.89 8.66 -9.87
CA VAL A 544 -16.33 7.30 -10.26
C VAL A 544 -15.87 6.95 -11.67
N ASN A 545 -15.66 5.67 -11.91
CA ASN A 545 -15.26 5.15 -13.21
C ASN A 545 -16.49 4.77 -14.01
N VAL A 546 -16.72 5.48 -15.13
CA VAL A 546 -17.89 5.31 -15.99
C VAL A 546 -17.49 4.70 -17.32
N PRO A 547 -18.11 3.60 -17.77
CA PRO A 547 -17.88 3.03 -19.08
C PRO A 547 -18.22 4.02 -20.21
N ASP A 548 -17.32 4.14 -21.20
CA ASP A 548 -17.47 5.03 -22.35
C ASP A 548 -17.84 4.22 -23.60
N TYR A 549 -19.07 4.39 -24.09
CA TYR A 549 -19.62 3.64 -25.23
C TYR A 549 -19.71 4.49 -26.48
N VAL A 550 -19.44 3.87 -27.65
CA VAL A 550 -19.73 4.41 -28.97
C VAL A 550 -20.52 3.35 -29.76
N ASN A 551 -21.73 3.69 -30.20
CA ASN A 551 -22.60 2.78 -30.93
C ASN A 551 -22.76 1.41 -30.23
N GLY A 552 -22.95 1.44 -28.91
CA GLY A 552 -23.08 0.24 -28.08
C GLY A 552 -21.79 -0.53 -27.82
N ARG A 553 -20.66 -0.09 -28.38
CA ARG A 553 -19.34 -0.69 -28.14
C ARG A 553 -18.59 0.06 -27.05
N LEU A 554 -18.17 -0.65 -26.02
CA LEU A 554 -17.32 -0.09 -24.97
C LEU A 554 -15.95 0.27 -25.56
N MET A 555 -15.56 1.53 -25.47
CA MET A 555 -14.27 2.05 -25.98
C MET A 555 -13.22 2.20 -24.88
N GLY A 556 -13.64 2.46 -23.66
CA GLY A 556 -12.79 2.66 -22.49
C GLY A 556 -13.63 3.08 -21.30
N ASN A 557 -13.00 3.76 -20.36
CA ASN A 557 -13.68 4.35 -19.21
C ASN A 557 -13.28 5.83 -19.08
N VAL A 558 -14.14 6.61 -18.48
CA VAL A 558 -13.91 8.02 -18.15
C VAL A 558 -14.18 8.24 -16.66
N VAL A 559 -13.48 9.17 -16.06
CA VAL A 559 -13.76 9.60 -14.70
C VAL A 559 -14.87 10.65 -14.72
N ARG A 560 -15.88 10.47 -13.89
CA ARG A 560 -16.98 11.42 -13.66
C ARG A 560 -17.09 11.69 -12.17
N ASN A 561 -17.75 12.79 -11.82
CA ASN A 561 -18.05 13.11 -10.43
C ASN A 561 -19.50 12.75 -10.11
N ALA A 562 -19.70 11.84 -9.14
CA ALA A 562 -21.01 11.61 -8.54
C ALA A 562 -21.30 12.74 -7.56
N ASP A 563 -22.45 13.42 -7.73
CA ASP A 563 -22.79 14.63 -6.97
C ASP A 563 -22.85 14.37 -5.45
N GLU A 564 -23.47 13.25 -5.07
CA GLU A 564 -23.57 12.80 -3.68
C GLU A 564 -23.45 11.29 -3.56
N SER A 565 -22.60 10.85 -2.64
CA SER A 565 -22.49 9.45 -2.27
C SER A 565 -22.21 9.31 -0.77
N ARG A 566 -22.53 8.15 -0.22
CA ARG A 566 -22.46 7.90 1.21
C ARG A 566 -21.92 6.51 1.52
N SER A 567 -21.14 6.40 2.58
CA SER A 567 -20.82 5.12 3.21
C SER A 567 -20.96 5.23 4.73
N TYR A 568 -21.40 4.15 5.38
CA TYR A 568 -21.51 4.07 6.84
C TYR A 568 -21.37 2.64 7.30
N GLY A 569 -20.94 2.47 8.54
CA GLY A 569 -20.73 1.14 9.08
C GLY A 569 -20.14 1.13 10.48
N LEU A 570 -19.76 -0.08 10.88
CA LEU A 570 -19.17 -0.39 12.18
C LEU A 570 -17.89 -1.21 11.96
N GLU A 571 -16.85 -0.92 12.72
CA GLU A 571 -15.59 -1.64 12.77
C GLU A 571 -15.28 -2.00 14.22
N VAL A 572 -15.05 -3.28 14.48
CA VAL A 572 -14.76 -3.79 15.83
C VAL A 572 -13.55 -4.71 15.76
N SER A 573 -12.67 -4.59 16.74
CA SER A 573 -11.60 -5.57 17.01
C SER A 573 -11.53 -5.88 18.50
N ALA A 574 -11.20 -7.12 18.81
CA ALA A 574 -10.98 -7.60 20.17
C ALA A 574 -9.72 -8.47 20.18
N ASP A 575 -8.73 -8.07 20.97
CA ASP A 575 -7.50 -8.82 21.22
C ASP A 575 -7.63 -9.42 22.63
N TYR A 576 -7.63 -10.75 22.74
CA TYR A 576 -7.84 -11.46 23.98
C TYR A 576 -6.72 -12.46 24.29
N LYS A 577 -5.99 -12.21 25.36
CA LYS A 577 -5.05 -13.16 25.93
C LYS A 577 -5.82 -14.15 26.82
N ALA A 578 -6.38 -15.19 26.20
CA ALA A 578 -7.22 -16.18 26.88
C ALA A 578 -6.44 -16.97 27.95
N LEU A 579 -5.20 -17.35 27.59
CA LEU A 579 -4.22 -17.99 28.48
C LEU A 579 -2.86 -17.32 28.25
N ASP A 580 -1.88 -17.56 29.10
CA ASP A 580 -0.51 -17.11 28.82
C ASP A 580 0.06 -17.72 27.54
N SER A 581 -0.45 -18.88 27.15
CA SER A 581 -0.08 -19.61 25.93
C SER A 581 -1.06 -19.39 24.76
N LEU A 582 -2.18 -18.66 24.93
CA LEU A 582 -3.24 -18.57 23.92
C LEU A 582 -3.73 -17.14 23.76
N ASP A 583 -3.42 -16.57 22.59
CA ASP A 583 -3.92 -15.28 22.15
C ASP A 583 -4.99 -15.48 21.06
N ILE A 584 -6.11 -14.79 21.18
CA ILE A 584 -7.23 -14.79 20.23
C ILE A 584 -7.49 -13.36 19.79
N ARG A 585 -7.53 -13.12 18.49
CA ARG A 585 -7.95 -11.86 17.92
C ARG A 585 -9.21 -12.08 17.09
N ALA A 586 -10.25 -11.32 17.38
CA ALA A 586 -11.48 -11.29 16.59
C ALA A 586 -11.66 -9.90 15.98
N SER A 587 -12.14 -9.85 14.74
CA SER A 587 -12.43 -8.59 14.07
C SER A 587 -13.67 -8.69 13.20
N ALA A 588 -14.44 -7.61 13.12
CA ALA A 588 -15.63 -7.54 12.27
C ALA A 588 -15.81 -6.12 11.71
N GLY A 589 -16.28 -6.04 10.49
CA GLY A 589 -16.68 -4.79 9.83
C GLY A 589 -18.03 -4.95 9.16
N LEU A 590 -18.87 -3.94 9.32
CA LEU A 590 -20.12 -3.77 8.58
C LEU A 590 -19.97 -2.54 7.69
N LEU A 591 -20.46 -2.63 6.46
CA LEU A 591 -20.37 -1.52 5.50
C LEU A 591 -21.67 -1.42 4.71
N ARG A 592 -22.14 -0.20 4.49
CA ARG A 592 -23.19 0.14 3.52
C ARG A 592 -22.73 1.32 2.72
N THR A 593 -22.90 1.23 1.41
CA THR A 593 -22.49 2.28 0.46
C THR A 593 -23.66 2.58 -0.47
N LYS A 594 -23.78 3.82 -0.92
CA LYS A 594 -24.79 4.20 -1.90
C LYS A 594 -24.38 5.46 -2.66
N ILE A 595 -24.57 5.47 -3.97
CA ILE A 595 -24.55 6.65 -4.82
C ILE A 595 -25.97 7.24 -4.77
N HIS A 596 -26.12 8.44 -4.17
CA HIS A 596 -27.42 9.06 -3.96
C HIS A 596 -27.86 9.94 -5.13
N ARG A 597 -26.89 10.61 -5.76
CA ARG A 597 -27.15 11.49 -6.90
C ARG A 597 -26.00 11.44 -7.88
N PHE A 598 -26.31 11.26 -9.15
CA PHE A 598 -25.34 11.15 -10.20
C PHE A 598 -25.87 11.79 -11.49
N SER A 599 -25.30 12.94 -11.87
CA SER A 599 -25.64 13.67 -13.10
C SER A 599 -24.53 13.51 -14.11
N ASP A 600 -24.73 12.66 -15.12
CA ASP A 600 -23.76 12.46 -16.20
C ASP A 600 -24.28 13.09 -17.51
N PRO A 601 -23.45 13.90 -18.20
CA PRO A 601 -23.81 14.53 -19.49
C PRO A 601 -24.17 13.53 -20.60
N ASP A 602 -23.65 12.30 -20.51
CA ASP A 602 -23.91 11.26 -21.52
C ASP A 602 -25.14 10.38 -21.18
N GLY A 603 -25.87 10.72 -20.09
CA GLY A 603 -27.10 10.03 -19.68
C GLY A 603 -26.88 8.70 -18.95
N VAL A 604 -25.65 8.37 -18.56
CA VAL A 604 -25.37 7.22 -17.71
C VAL A 604 -25.76 7.55 -16.27
N SER A 605 -26.44 6.65 -15.59
CA SER A 605 -26.79 6.84 -14.18
C SER A 605 -26.34 5.66 -13.33
N PHE A 606 -25.69 5.99 -12.21
CA PHE A 606 -25.37 5.05 -11.14
C PHE A 606 -26.15 5.35 -9.87
N GLU A 607 -27.17 6.20 -9.97
CA GLU A 607 -28.01 6.55 -8.83
C GLU A 607 -28.70 5.30 -8.26
N GLY A 608 -28.59 5.15 -6.95
CA GLY A 608 -29.11 3.97 -6.23
C GLY A 608 -28.12 2.82 -6.08
N ASN A 609 -27.02 2.80 -6.85
CA ASN A 609 -26.02 1.73 -6.82
C ASN A 609 -25.19 1.75 -5.53
N GLU A 610 -24.70 0.56 -5.14
CA GLU A 610 -23.63 0.40 -4.15
C GLU A 610 -22.27 0.67 -4.81
N PHE A 611 -21.26 1.05 -4.02
CA PHE A 611 -19.90 1.14 -4.56
C PHE A 611 -19.41 -0.25 -4.92
N GLY A 612 -18.64 -0.35 -5.97
CA GLY A 612 -17.92 -1.57 -6.31
C GLY A 612 -16.93 -1.98 -5.22
N ARG A 613 -16.71 -3.28 -5.05
CA ARG A 613 -15.74 -3.82 -4.08
C ARG A 613 -16.02 -3.40 -2.63
N SER A 614 -17.31 -3.37 -2.28
CA SER A 614 -17.83 -2.94 -0.97
C SER A 614 -18.61 -4.07 -0.29
N PRO A 615 -17.95 -5.12 0.24
CA PRO A 615 -18.64 -6.19 0.95
C PRO A 615 -19.41 -5.64 2.13
N ARG A 616 -20.65 -6.12 2.32
CA ARG A 616 -21.54 -5.62 3.38
C ARG A 616 -21.09 -6.01 4.78
N TYR A 617 -20.32 -7.10 4.88
CA TYR A 617 -19.61 -7.47 6.10
C TYR A 617 -18.31 -8.20 5.78
N MET A 618 -17.35 -8.05 6.68
CA MET A 618 -16.13 -8.84 6.77
C MET A 618 -15.93 -9.25 8.23
N ALA A 619 -15.45 -10.46 8.46
CA ALA A 619 -15.14 -10.95 9.80
C ALA A 619 -13.90 -11.82 9.78
N GLY A 620 -13.09 -11.74 10.83
CA GLY A 620 -11.87 -12.50 11.00
C GLY A 620 -11.72 -13.02 12.43
N LEU A 621 -11.09 -14.17 12.54
CA LEU A 621 -10.66 -14.77 13.81
C LEU A 621 -9.26 -15.31 13.61
N ASP A 622 -8.32 -14.84 14.43
CA ASP A 622 -6.92 -15.30 14.48
C ASP A 622 -6.65 -15.93 15.84
N VAL A 623 -5.94 -17.05 15.85
CA VAL A 623 -5.58 -17.80 17.04
C VAL A 623 -4.08 -18.08 17.02
N ASN A 624 -3.38 -17.66 18.07
CA ASN A 624 -1.98 -17.95 18.29
C ASN A 624 -1.86 -18.79 19.57
N TRP A 625 -1.49 -20.05 19.41
CA TRP A 625 -1.43 -21.01 20.52
C TRP A 625 -0.04 -21.61 20.66
N ASN A 626 0.65 -21.28 21.73
CA ASN A 626 1.87 -21.93 22.15
C ASN A 626 1.47 -23.26 22.86
N ILE A 627 1.41 -24.36 22.09
CA ILE A 627 1.01 -25.67 22.57
C ILE A 627 2.01 -26.17 23.64
N THR A 628 3.29 -25.91 23.40
CA THR A 628 4.41 -26.09 24.35
C THR A 628 5.36 -24.92 24.20
N ASP A 629 6.40 -24.84 25.02
CA ASP A 629 7.46 -23.83 24.90
C ASP A 629 8.19 -23.87 23.53
N GLN A 630 8.12 -25.00 22.84
CA GLN A 630 8.76 -25.18 21.54
C GLN A 630 7.80 -25.25 20.36
N LEU A 631 6.53 -25.57 20.57
CA LEU A 631 5.56 -25.82 19.51
C LEU A 631 4.45 -24.77 19.55
N ALA A 632 4.30 -24.02 18.47
CA ALA A 632 3.25 -23.00 18.32
C ALA A 632 2.38 -23.26 17.08
N LEU A 633 1.08 -23.07 17.21
CA LEU A 633 0.09 -23.11 16.15
C LEU A 633 -0.45 -21.68 15.94
N ASN A 634 -0.36 -21.17 14.72
CA ASN A 634 -1.05 -19.97 14.28
C ASN A 634 -2.12 -20.40 13.28
N ALA A 635 -3.35 -19.97 13.48
CA ALA A 635 -4.45 -20.27 12.57
C ALA A 635 -5.36 -19.05 12.45
N ASN A 636 -5.87 -18.83 11.25
CA ASN A 636 -6.85 -17.77 11.04
C ASN A 636 -7.94 -18.20 10.06
N VAL A 637 -9.09 -17.56 10.21
CA VAL A 637 -10.22 -17.71 9.29
C VAL A 637 -10.84 -16.34 9.03
N HIS A 638 -11.06 -16.03 7.76
CA HIS A 638 -11.64 -14.77 7.32
C HIS A 638 -12.82 -15.04 6.40
N ARG A 639 -13.91 -14.31 6.65
CA ARG A 639 -15.14 -14.31 5.85
C ARG A 639 -15.35 -12.95 5.24
N THR A 640 -15.55 -12.91 3.91
CA THR A 640 -15.94 -11.72 3.14
C THR A 640 -17.29 -11.96 2.49
N ASP A 641 -18.23 -11.05 2.64
CA ASP A 641 -19.55 -11.09 1.97
C ASP A 641 -19.42 -10.85 0.47
N GLY A 642 -20.48 -11.13 -0.28
CA GLY A 642 -20.56 -10.81 -1.71
C GLY A 642 -20.62 -9.31 -1.97
N TYR A 643 -20.15 -8.89 -3.16
CA TYR A 643 -20.13 -7.50 -3.57
C TYR A 643 -20.13 -7.34 -5.10
N HIS A 644 -20.46 -6.16 -5.58
CA HIS A 644 -20.34 -5.79 -6.99
C HIS A 644 -18.88 -5.49 -7.36
N SER A 645 -18.44 -5.90 -8.54
CA SER A 645 -17.05 -5.65 -9.00
C SER A 645 -16.77 -4.18 -9.29
N SER A 646 -17.79 -3.40 -9.66
CA SER A 646 -17.67 -1.99 -10.06
C SER A 646 -18.94 -1.19 -9.71
N ASP A 647 -18.85 0.14 -9.73
CA ASP A 647 -19.89 1.08 -9.32
C ASP A 647 -21.16 1.03 -10.19
N ASN A 648 -21.08 0.46 -11.40
CA ASN A 648 -22.23 0.30 -12.29
C ASN A 648 -23.15 -0.87 -11.91
N ASN A 649 -22.78 -1.71 -10.95
CA ASN A 649 -23.52 -2.86 -10.43
C ASN A 649 -24.09 -3.78 -11.52
N LEU A 650 -23.35 -4.02 -12.61
CA LEU A 650 -23.80 -4.84 -13.72
C LEU A 650 -24.05 -6.29 -13.31
N PRO A 651 -25.19 -6.87 -13.66
CA PRO A 651 -25.46 -8.30 -13.45
C PRO A 651 -24.39 -9.20 -14.12
N GLY A 652 -24.02 -10.28 -13.43
CA GLY A 652 -23.00 -11.20 -13.91
C GLY A 652 -21.56 -10.86 -13.47
N TYR A 653 -21.32 -9.62 -13.02
CA TYR A 653 -20.03 -9.18 -12.46
C TYR A 653 -19.98 -9.26 -10.94
N ASP A 654 -20.99 -9.84 -10.31
CA ASP A 654 -21.05 -10.00 -8.87
C ASP A 654 -20.03 -11.01 -8.37
N VAL A 655 -19.38 -10.68 -7.26
CA VAL A 655 -18.50 -11.56 -6.51
C VAL A 655 -19.32 -12.20 -5.39
N GLN A 656 -19.25 -13.53 -5.30
CA GLN A 656 -19.92 -14.27 -4.24
C GLN A 656 -19.12 -14.24 -2.95
N ALA A 657 -19.83 -14.34 -1.83
CA ALA A 657 -19.18 -14.45 -0.53
C ALA A 657 -18.24 -15.65 -0.44
N TYR A 658 -17.11 -15.49 0.27
CA TYR A 658 -16.09 -16.52 0.41
C TYR A 658 -15.48 -16.54 1.82
N THR A 659 -14.92 -17.69 2.16
CA THR A 659 -14.17 -17.91 3.41
C THR A 659 -12.80 -18.49 3.08
N VAL A 660 -11.76 -17.94 3.69
CA VAL A 660 -10.38 -18.42 3.60
C VAL A 660 -9.90 -18.76 5.00
N ALA A 661 -9.22 -19.88 5.14
CA ALA A 661 -8.58 -20.30 6.39
C ALA A 661 -7.12 -20.64 6.11
N ASN A 662 -6.23 -20.23 7.01
CA ASN A 662 -4.80 -20.47 6.93
C ASN A 662 -4.32 -21.07 8.24
N ALA A 663 -3.25 -21.86 8.19
CA ALA A 663 -2.64 -22.43 9.37
C ALA A 663 -1.12 -22.55 9.21
N ARG A 664 -0.41 -22.39 10.32
CA ARG A 664 1.02 -22.55 10.41
C ARG A 664 1.39 -23.24 11.71
N LEU A 665 2.26 -24.23 11.62
CA LEU A 665 2.86 -24.91 12.77
C LEU A 665 4.36 -24.57 12.80
N SER A 666 4.83 -24.06 13.94
CA SER A 666 6.21 -23.65 14.15
C SER A 666 6.82 -24.46 15.27
N TYR A 667 8.07 -24.90 15.06
CA TYR A 667 8.87 -25.58 16.06
C TYR A 667 10.15 -24.78 16.35
N GLN A 668 10.25 -24.25 17.56
CA GLN A 668 11.42 -23.56 18.07
C GLN A 668 12.37 -24.58 18.68
N MET A 669 13.42 -24.95 17.94
CA MET A 669 14.37 -25.96 18.39
C MET A 669 15.21 -25.45 19.58
N ASP A 670 15.68 -24.22 19.47
CA ASP A 670 16.44 -23.49 20.49
C ASP A 670 16.25 -21.96 20.30
N ARG A 671 17.05 -21.13 20.96
CA ARG A 671 16.94 -19.66 20.83
C ARG A 671 17.31 -19.14 19.43
N THR A 672 17.98 -19.94 18.61
CA THR A 672 18.52 -19.59 17.31
C THR A 672 17.65 -20.12 16.17
N TRP A 673 17.21 -21.38 16.23
CA TRP A 673 16.61 -22.10 15.12
C TRP A 673 15.11 -22.29 15.29
N GLN A 674 14.33 -21.81 14.30
CA GLN A 674 12.90 -22.07 14.17
C GLN A 674 12.62 -22.73 12.83
N PHE A 675 11.87 -23.83 12.85
CA PHE A 675 11.33 -24.51 11.68
C PHE A 675 9.83 -24.31 11.63
N TYR A 676 9.26 -24.18 10.44
CA TYR A 676 7.82 -24.06 10.31
C TYR A 676 7.30 -24.70 9.03
N ALA A 677 6.03 -25.13 9.07
CA ALA A 677 5.24 -25.53 7.92
C ALA A 677 3.95 -24.70 7.91
N TYR A 678 3.48 -24.35 6.72
CA TYR A 678 2.27 -23.55 6.58
C TYR A 678 1.38 -24.05 5.45
N VAL A 679 0.10 -23.72 5.54
CA VAL A 679 -0.89 -23.86 4.48
C VAL A 679 -1.76 -22.61 4.44
N ASP A 680 -1.79 -21.94 3.29
CA ASP A 680 -2.71 -20.86 2.98
C ASP A 680 -3.88 -21.40 2.18
N ASN A 681 -5.07 -20.82 2.40
CA ASN A 681 -6.30 -21.27 1.79
C ASN A 681 -6.51 -22.79 1.96
N LEU A 682 -6.54 -23.24 3.21
CA LEU A 682 -6.63 -24.65 3.62
C LEU A 682 -7.72 -25.44 2.89
N PHE A 683 -8.85 -24.79 2.58
CA PHE A 683 -10.00 -25.42 1.91
C PHE A 683 -9.97 -25.32 0.39
N ASP A 684 -8.90 -24.73 -0.20
CA ASP A 684 -8.76 -24.49 -1.65
C ASP A 684 -9.96 -23.73 -2.24
N THR A 685 -10.42 -22.71 -1.52
CA THR A 685 -11.54 -21.85 -1.94
C THR A 685 -11.15 -21.09 -3.20
N ARG A 686 -11.75 -21.42 -4.34
CA ARG A 686 -11.48 -20.81 -5.64
C ARG A 686 -12.66 -19.94 -6.03
N LYS A 687 -12.70 -18.71 -5.56
CA LYS A 687 -13.75 -17.74 -5.81
C LYS A 687 -13.19 -16.50 -6.48
N PRO A 688 -13.96 -15.84 -7.36
CA PRO A 688 -13.60 -14.53 -7.86
C PRO A 688 -13.41 -13.52 -6.72
N THR A 689 -12.47 -12.61 -6.93
CA THR A 689 -12.27 -11.41 -6.10
C THR A 689 -12.55 -10.13 -6.88
N TRP A 690 -12.53 -10.21 -8.21
CA TRP A 690 -12.92 -9.14 -9.12
C TRP A 690 -13.25 -9.74 -10.50
N LYS A 691 -14.34 -9.27 -11.13
CA LYS A 691 -14.73 -9.65 -12.48
C LYS A 691 -14.67 -8.44 -13.40
N PHE A 692 -14.10 -8.64 -14.58
CA PHE A 692 -13.92 -7.58 -15.57
C PHE A 692 -13.88 -8.13 -17.00
N ASP A 693 -14.01 -7.24 -17.99
CA ASP A 693 -13.92 -7.60 -19.39
C ASP A 693 -12.47 -7.78 -19.84
N ASP A 694 -12.14 -8.93 -20.40
CA ASP A 694 -10.91 -9.15 -21.17
C ASP A 694 -11.24 -9.15 -22.67
N ARG A 695 -10.47 -8.39 -23.43
CA ARG A 695 -10.61 -8.24 -24.89
C ARG A 695 -9.47 -8.87 -25.66
N SER A 696 -8.48 -9.43 -24.99
CA SER A 696 -7.28 -9.99 -25.60
C SER A 696 -7.54 -11.30 -26.37
N ALA A 697 -8.66 -11.97 -26.10
CA ALA A 697 -9.05 -13.23 -26.76
C ALA A 697 -9.79 -13.07 -28.08
N GLY A 698 -9.81 -11.86 -28.68
CA GLY A 698 -10.51 -11.59 -29.95
C GLY A 698 -12.00 -11.29 -29.81
N GLY A 699 -12.54 -11.24 -28.61
CA GLY A 699 -13.90 -10.87 -28.23
C GLY A 699 -13.94 -10.27 -26.83
N ILE A 700 -15.13 -9.93 -26.35
CA ILE A 700 -15.33 -9.55 -24.95
C ILE A 700 -15.64 -10.82 -24.16
N VAL A 701 -14.78 -11.15 -23.20
CA VAL A 701 -14.96 -12.31 -22.31
C VAL A 701 -14.84 -11.82 -20.87
N ILE A 702 -15.79 -12.20 -20.01
CA ILE A 702 -15.67 -11.94 -18.58
C ILE A 702 -14.59 -12.85 -18.01
N VAL A 703 -13.62 -12.25 -17.36
CA VAL A 703 -12.57 -12.94 -16.60
C VAL A 703 -12.64 -12.52 -15.13
N SER A 704 -12.09 -13.34 -14.28
CA SER A 704 -12.13 -13.12 -12.83
C SER A 704 -10.73 -13.22 -12.24
N ASP A 705 -10.24 -12.16 -11.60
CA ASP A 705 -9.21 -12.35 -10.60
C ASP A 705 -9.76 -13.29 -9.53
N VAL A 706 -8.97 -14.26 -9.13
CA VAL A 706 -9.41 -15.33 -8.23
C VAL A 706 -8.56 -15.34 -6.97
N LEU A 707 -9.15 -15.84 -5.89
CA LEU A 707 -8.39 -16.14 -4.68
C LEU A 707 -7.22 -17.05 -5.02
N GLU A 708 -6.08 -16.77 -4.43
CA GLU A 708 -4.91 -17.64 -4.51
C GLU A 708 -5.31 -19.06 -4.08
N PRO A 709 -5.05 -20.10 -4.89
CA PRO A 709 -5.41 -21.46 -4.55
C PRO A 709 -4.64 -21.90 -3.30
N ARG A 710 -4.98 -23.08 -2.77
CA ARG A 710 -4.24 -23.62 -1.62
C ARG A 710 -2.73 -23.65 -1.91
N MET A 711 -1.98 -22.89 -1.09
CA MET A 711 -0.53 -22.85 -1.09
C MET A 711 -0.02 -23.50 0.19
N TYR A 712 1.10 -24.19 0.11
CA TYR A 712 1.74 -24.81 1.27
C TYR A 712 3.26 -24.77 1.13
N GLY A 713 3.93 -24.79 2.24
CA GLY A 713 5.39 -24.76 2.22
C GLY A 713 6.00 -25.02 3.59
N VAL A 714 7.33 -24.99 3.58
CA VAL A 714 8.17 -25.13 4.77
C VAL A 714 9.23 -24.06 4.78
N GLY A 715 9.68 -23.70 5.96
CA GLY A 715 10.73 -22.71 6.10
C GLY A 715 11.57 -22.91 7.35
N VAL A 716 12.72 -22.26 7.35
CA VAL A 716 13.63 -22.15 8.48
C VAL A 716 13.97 -20.68 8.69
N LYS A 717 13.94 -20.25 9.94
CA LYS A 717 14.39 -18.94 10.39
C LYS A 717 15.49 -19.11 11.43
N VAL A 718 16.51 -18.31 11.31
CA VAL A 718 17.65 -18.25 12.22
C VAL A 718 17.73 -16.86 12.80
N THR A 719 17.89 -16.72 14.12
CA THR A 719 18.09 -15.43 14.81
C THR A 719 19.34 -15.52 15.69
N PHE A 720 20.14 -14.48 15.72
CA PHE A 720 21.41 -14.45 16.45
C PHE A 720 21.81 -13.04 16.86
#